data_df549cfaee46ecabac9e2a012ea08a2a
#
_entry.id   df549cfaee46ecabac9e2a012ea08a2a
#
_cell.length_a   1.000
_cell.length_b   1.000
_cell.length_c   1.000
_cell.angle_alpha   90.00
_cell.angle_beta   90.00
_cell.angle_gamma   90.00
#
_symmetry.space_group_name_H-M   'P 1'
#
loop_
_entity.id
_entity.type
_entity.pdbx_description
1 polymer ?
#
loop_
_entity_poly.entity_id
_entity_poly.type
_entity_poly.pdbx_seq_one_letter_code
_entity_poly.pdbx_strand_id
1 'polypeptide(L)'
;MRFIEIVGKALTEISGNLAKDYVMEISRFHRIQASPGFHEAALFIKDTLAELGYEPKLHKFPADGKRVYLDGWVAPIGWRVFEAELKVTKPEKVNIGRYPEIPTLVIARSASKPDGIEAELIDVGTGMFDNEYKVDVEGKFVLASGRARIVHEKAVKERGAIGIIIYNEKLEVPDAVPYVAIWPTLDEIDKVGLGFSISYRQALRLKNLLKRKGSLTVYGMVKSEFFQSHLEVVEAEIEGSLNEYVLLIAHLCHPKPGAHDNASGSGLLLEIARALQKLIEKEFKLNLGVKFLWVPEFYGTIAYVDSYKDSIRNIKAVVNLDMVGASQEKTGGVLTVVGVAPFNPTFLPLLAYYTLKESAKPLRYYSDHEMLPSLKYTLVPYIDGSDHHVFIDPIWSIPATAYTEWPDKYYHTNLDSVDNLSPKILKIVGSATLALALYLASFNNKSLIESVCICDSVARSYVEERFLELLKDGYEYASLKLKYLGKWMSEAISSLELLVENPKVKEAVIKRSREFKEYVASKASALARLKDCGCIKTVKIKRVDDTRVLMRTKKCPLHLGNVLKRLPKAEREYFIRYLFVERKSFGHDIIYFLFDGKRKVTDVFEEYYAHYKDADPDTFTRLVDALVKTGWLKEQS
;
A
#
# COMPACT_ATOMS: atom_id res chain seq x y z
N MET A 1 29.08 -11.51 12.52
CA MET A 1 29.00 -10.06 12.86
C MET A 1 27.78 -9.85 13.76
N ARG A 2 27.85 -8.94 14.74
CA ARG A 2 26.68 -8.61 15.59
C ARG A 2 25.74 -7.70 14.81
N PHE A 3 24.45 -7.73 15.15
CA PHE A 3 23.43 -6.91 14.50
C PHE A 3 23.81 -5.43 14.40
N ILE A 4 24.25 -4.83 15.51
CA ILE A 4 24.59 -3.40 15.56
C ILE A 4 25.80 -3.01 14.68
N GLU A 5 26.74 -3.95 14.44
CA GLU A 5 27.88 -3.74 13.54
C GLU A 5 27.41 -3.66 12.08
N ILE A 6 26.41 -4.47 11.70
CA ILE A 6 25.79 -4.45 10.37
C ILE A 6 25.05 -3.12 10.16
N VAL A 7 24.29 -2.65 11.15
CA VAL A 7 23.62 -1.33 11.10
C VAL A 7 24.65 -0.21 10.91
N GLY A 8 25.76 -0.24 11.64
CA GLY A 8 26.83 0.76 11.51
C GLY A 8 27.44 0.81 10.11
N LYS A 9 27.66 -0.36 9.48
CA LYS A 9 28.17 -0.46 8.10
C LYS A 9 27.17 0.07 7.09
N ALA A 10 25.90 -0.27 7.22
CA ALA A 10 24.82 0.22 6.37
C ALA A 10 24.70 1.76 6.46
N LEU A 11 24.75 2.32 7.68
CA LEU A 11 24.73 3.77 7.90
C LEU A 11 25.93 4.49 7.27
N THR A 12 27.08 3.83 7.19
CA THR A 12 28.28 4.40 6.56
C THR A 12 28.19 4.38 5.05
N GLU A 13 27.61 3.31 4.47
CA GLU A 13 27.64 3.11 3.02
C GLU A 13 26.47 3.78 2.29
N ILE A 14 25.26 3.85 2.87
CA ILE A 14 24.08 4.47 2.25
C ILE A 14 24.23 6.00 2.14
N SER A 15 24.03 6.51 0.93
CA SER A 15 23.94 7.94 0.61
C SER A 15 22.50 8.38 0.37
N GLY A 16 21.93 9.15 1.32
CA GLY A 16 20.60 9.70 1.13
C GLY A 16 20.52 10.76 0.02
N ASN A 17 21.62 11.44 -0.29
CA ASN A 17 21.68 12.37 -1.41
C ASN A 17 21.61 11.63 -2.76
N LEU A 18 22.41 10.57 -2.93
CA LEU A 18 22.38 9.76 -4.15
C LEU A 18 21.02 9.09 -4.33
N ALA A 19 20.39 8.59 -3.26
CA ALA A 19 19.02 8.09 -3.32
C ALA A 19 18.06 9.17 -3.83
N LYS A 20 18.18 10.42 -3.34
CA LYS A 20 17.35 11.54 -3.80
C LYS A 20 17.62 11.91 -5.27
N ASP A 21 18.86 11.79 -5.75
CA ASP A 21 19.21 12.01 -7.15
C ASP A 21 18.53 10.96 -8.04
N TYR A 22 18.53 9.68 -7.67
CA TYR A 22 17.75 8.64 -8.37
C TYR A 22 16.25 8.94 -8.37
N VAL A 23 15.70 9.39 -7.25
CA VAL A 23 14.28 9.80 -7.19
C VAL A 23 13.99 10.94 -8.17
N MET A 24 14.89 11.93 -8.27
CA MET A 24 14.73 13.04 -9.19
C MET A 24 14.67 12.57 -10.64
N GLU A 25 15.55 11.65 -11.06
CA GLU A 25 15.53 11.08 -12.41
C GLU A 25 14.25 10.27 -12.67
N ILE A 26 13.85 9.38 -11.75
CA ILE A 26 12.63 8.57 -11.86
C ILE A 26 11.39 9.46 -11.96
N SER A 27 11.34 10.56 -11.22
CA SER A 27 10.19 11.49 -11.19
C SER A 27 9.96 12.25 -12.51
N ARG A 28 10.92 12.19 -13.45
CA ARG A 28 10.77 12.80 -14.79
C ARG A 28 9.83 12.01 -15.70
N PHE A 29 9.62 10.74 -15.44
CA PHE A 29 8.77 9.87 -16.26
C PHE A 29 7.31 9.92 -15.82
N HIS A 30 6.38 9.89 -16.77
CA HIS A 30 4.96 9.71 -16.50
C HIS A 30 4.63 8.22 -16.51
N ARG A 31 4.85 7.57 -15.37
CA ARG A 31 4.98 6.10 -15.18
C ARG A 31 3.64 5.40 -14.94
N ILE A 32 2.60 5.70 -15.71
CA ILE A 32 1.35 4.95 -15.62
C ILE A 32 1.62 3.48 -15.98
N GLN A 33 1.05 2.54 -15.23
CA GLN A 33 1.20 1.11 -15.47
C GLN A 33 0.87 0.75 -16.92
N ALA A 34 1.72 -0.05 -17.54
CA ALA A 34 1.62 -0.49 -18.94
C ALA A 34 1.66 0.66 -19.97
N SER A 35 2.33 1.78 -19.64
CA SER A 35 2.55 2.92 -20.54
C SER A 35 4.00 2.99 -21.05
N PRO A 36 4.26 3.74 -22.13
CA PRO A 36 5.63 4.02 -22.59
C PRO A 36 6.47 4.69 -21.51
N GLY A 37 5.90 5.64 -20.73
CA GLY A 37 6.65 6.31 -19.67
C GLY A 37 7.03 5.36 -18.51
N PHE A 38 6.24 4.30 -18.27
CA PHE A 38 6.67 3.22 -17.36
C PHE A 38 7.84 2.43 -17.95
N HIS A 39 7.77 2.10 -19.24
CA HIS A 39 8.85 1.40 -19.95
C HIS A 39 10.17 2.19 -19.89
N GLU A 40 10.12 3.49 -20.17
CA GLU A 40 11.30 4.37 -20.08
C GLU A 40 11.91 4.37 -18.67
N ALA A 41 11.07 4.46 -17.63
CA ALA A 41 11.52 4.38 -16.24
C ALA A 41 12.11 2.99 -15.91
N ALA A 42 11.51 1.91 -16.40
CA ALA A 42 12.01 0.55 -16.21
C ALA A 42 13.37 0.35 -16.90
N LEU A 43 13.57 0.92 -18.08
CA LEU A 43 14.87 0.93 -18.76
C LEU A 43 15.92 1.72 -17.96
N PHE A 44 15.57 2.91 -17.45
CA PHE A 44 16.46 3.67 -16.59
C PHE A 44 16.94 2.85 -15.37
N ILE A 45 16.01 2.16 -14.67
CA ILE A 45 16.37 1.27 -13.56
C ILE A 45 17.30 0.15 -14.02
N LYS A 46 16.95 -0.52 -15.13
CA LYS A 46 17.72 -1.63 -15.69
C LYS A 46 19.15 -1.20 -16.07
N ASP A 47 19.29 -0.09 -16.77
CA ASP A 47 20.58 0.42 -17.24
C ASP A 47 21.45 0.86 -16.04
N THR A 48 20.87 1.55 -15.05
CA THR A 48 21.57 1.91 -13.81
C THR A 48 22.07 0.67 -13.06
N LEU A 49 21.27 -0.39 -12.97
CA LEU A 49 21.70 -1.65 -12.34
C LEU A 49 22.85 -2.31 -13.11
N ALA A 50 22.82 -2.27 -14.44
CA ALA A 50 23.91 -2.80 -15.26
C ALA A 50 25.21 -2.01 -15.05
N GLU A 51 25.14 -0.68 -14.92
CA GLU A 51 26.29 0.17 -14.57
C GLU A 51 26.84 -0.14 -13.17
N LEU A 52 25.97 -0.56 -12.23
CA LEU A 52 26.37 -1.01 -10.90
C LEU A 52 26.94 -2.44 -10.86
N GLY A 53 27.02 -3.13 -11.99
CA GLY A 53 27.58 -4.47 -12.11
C GLY A 53 26.60 -5.62 -11.90
N TYR A 54 25.30 -5.37 -11.91
CA TYR A 54 24.26 -6.40 -11.90
C TYR A 54 23.96 -6.91 -13.31
N GLU A 55 23.33 -8.08 -13.39
CA GLU A 55 22.73 -8.63 -14.61
C GLU A 55 21.20 -8.53 -14.55
N PRO A 56 20.62 -7.32 -14.76
CA PRO A 56 19.20 -7.11 -14.56
C PRO A 56 18.36 -7.76 -15.65
N LYS A 57 17.23 -8.35 -15.25
CA LYS A 57 16.23 -8.95 -16.14
C LYS A 57 15.02 -8.02 -16.24
N LEU A 58 14.44 -7.89 -17.44
CA LEU A 58 13.17 -7.20 -17.67
C LEU A 58 12.11 -8.22 -18.06
N HIS A 59 11.27 -8.58 -17.08
CA HIS A 59 10.15 -9.48 -17.30
C HIS A 59 8.98 -8.71 -17.91
N LYS A 60 8.25 -9.36 -18.84
CA LYS A 60 7.11 -8.77 -19.54
C LYS A 60 5.90 -9.69 -19.44
N PHE A 61 4.86 -9.23 -18.78
CA PHE A 61 3.60 -9.97 -18.65
C PHE A 61 2.49 -9.25 -19.41
N PRO A 62 1.59 -9.94 -20.13
CA PRO A 62 0.52 -9.32 -20.91
C PRO A 62 -0.31 -8.31 -20.11
N ALA A 63 -0.49 -7.10 -20.66
CA ALA A 63 -1.38 -6.05 -20.19
C ALA A 63 -2.37 -5.72 -21.31
N ASP A 64 -3.32 -6.63 -21.52
CA ASP A 64 -4.24 -6.66 -22.67
C ASP A 64 -5.71 -6.38 -22.29
N GLY A 65 -5.98 -6.09 -21.03
CA GLY A 65 -7.33 -5.88 -20.50
C GLY A 65 -8.19 -7.14 -20.38
N LYS A 66 -7.61 -8.33 -20.58
CA LYS A 66 -8.32 -9.64 -20.57
C LYS A 66 -7.68 -10.69 -19.68
N ARG A 67 -6.35 -10.79 -19.70
CA ARG A 67 -5.60 -11.78 -18.94
C ARG A 67 -5.97 -11.71 -17.47
N VAL A 68 -6.26 -12.86 -16.86
CA VAL A 68 -6.55 -12.96 -15.43
C VAL A 68 -5.35 -13.61 -14.75
N TYR A 69 -4.81 -12.92 -13.75
CA TYR A 69 -3.72 -13.38 -12.90
C TYR A 69 -4.25 -13.86 -11.55
N LEU A 70 -3.66 -14.94 -11.02
CA LEU A 70 -4.01 -15.59 -9.74
C LEU A 70 -5.53 -15.77 -9.55
N ASP A 71 -6.27 -16.06 -10.65
CA ASP A 71 -7.71 -16.29 -10.69
C ASP A 71 -8.60 -15.11 -10.24
N GLY A 72 -8.05 -13.92 -10.00
CA GLY A 72 -8.83 -12.81 -9.47
C GLY A 72 -8.56 -11.42 -10.07
N TRP A 73 -7.39 -11.17 -10.64
CA TRP A 73 -6.98 -9.85 -11.12
C TRP A 73 -6.91 -9.80 -12.65
N VAL A 74 -7.78 -9.01 -13.26
CA VAL A 74 -7.76 -8.77 -14.71
C VAL A 74 -6.65 -7.77 -15.02
N ALA A 75 -5.75 -8.13 -15.94
CA ALA A 75 -4.68 -7.26 -16.39
C ALA A 75 -5.21 -5.89 -16.86
N PRO A 76 -4.54 -4.79 -16.56
CA PRO A 76 -4.89 -3.50 -17.14
C PRO A 76 -4.60 -3.50 -18.65
N ILE A 77 -5.19 -2.54 -19.36
CA ILE A 77 -4.80 -2.26 -20.74
C ILE A 77 -3.80 -1.11 -20.79
N GLY A 78 -2.87 -1.14 -21.73
CA GLY A 78 -1.94 -0.06 -21.98
C GLY A 78 -2.64 1.24 -22.38
N TRP A 79 -2.11 2.37 -21.91
CA TRP A 79 -2.66 3.68 -22.19
C TRP A 79 -1.56 4.76 -22.17
N ARG A 80 -1.69 5.75 -23.04
CA ARG A 80 -0.86 6.96 -23.00
C ARG A 80 -1.67 8.20 -23.36
N VAL A 81 -1.24 9.33 -22.82
CA VAL A 81 -1.74 10.67 -23.17
C VAL A 81 -0.63 11.46 -23.85
N PHE A 82 -1.00 12.22 -24.88
CA PHE A 82 -0.09 13.08 -25.64
C PHE A 82 -0.30 14.55 -25.31
N GLU A 83 -1.58 14.96 -25.25
CA GLU A 83 -1.99 16.35 -25.06
C GLU A 83 -3.39 16.40 -24.44
N ALA A 84 -3.64 17.42 -23.62
CA ALA A 84 -4.99 17.71 -23.14
C ALA A 84 -5.15 19.18 -22.77
N GLU A 85 -6.37 19.70 -22.93
CA GLU A 85 -6.75 21.05 -22.53
C GLU A 85 -8.15 21.04 -21.92
N LEU A 86 -8.31 21.78 -20.81
CA LEU A 86 -9.60 22.06 -20.19
C LEU A 86 -9.73 23.56 -19.96
N LYS A 87 -10.83 24.17 -20.44
CA LYS A 87 -11.13 25.60 -20.25
C LYS A 87 -12.63 25.86 -20.24
N VAL A 88 -13.06 26.90 -19.54
CA VAL A 88 -14.41 27.47 -19.69
C VAL A 88 -14.39 28.37 -20.91
N THR A 89 -15.40 28.27 -21.77
CA THR A 89 -15.54 29.10 -23.00
C THR A 89 -16.67 30.12 -22.89
N LYS A 90 -17.73 29.81 -22.11
CA LYS A 90 -18.88 30.70 -21.88
C LYS A 90 -19.31 30.63 -20.41
N PRO A 91 -19.81 31.74 -19.85
CA PRO A 91 -19.97 33.09 -20.44
C PRO A 91 -18.68 33.89 -20.47
N GLU A 92 -17.62 33.46 -19.81
CA GLU A 92 -16.30 34.08 -19.79
C GLU A 92 -15.20 33.02 -19.99
N LYS A 93 -14.10 33.40 -20.61
CA LYS A 93 -12.98 32.48 -20.87
C LYS A 93 -12.14 32.30 -19.60
N VAL A 94 -12.01 31.06 -19.12
CA VAL A 94 -11.16 30.70 -17.96
C VAL A 94 -10.31 29.50 -18.35
N ASN A 95 -9.01 29.66 -18.39
CA ASN A 95 -8.10 28.52 -18.54
C ASN A 95 -8.08 27.72 -17.22
N ILE A 96 -8.28 26.41 -17.31
CA ILE A 96 -8.23 25.49 -16.15
C ILE A 96 -6.88 24.78 -16.12
N GLY A 97 -6.40 24.27 -17.26
CA GLY A 97 -5.09 23.62 -17.35
C GLY A 97 -4.85 22.90 -18.64
N ARG A 98 -3.58 22.51 -18.83
CA ARG A 98 -3.08 21.73 -19.97
C ARG A 98 -2.17 20.59 -19.48
N TYR A 99 -2.18 19.49 -20.21
CA TYR A 99 -1.17 18.45 -20.14
C TYR A 99 -0.13 18.72 -21.26
N PRO A 100 1.18 18.66 -20.99
CA PRO A 100 1.85 18.10 -19.80
C PRO A 100 2.16 19.08 -18.66
N GLU A 101 1.74 20.35 -18.72
CA GLU A 101 2.02 21.36 -17.68
C GLU A 101 1.50 20.90 -16.30
N ILE A 102 0.31 20.31 -16.27
CA ILE A 102 -0.28 19.66 -15.10
C ILE A 102 -0.41 18.16 -15.40
N PRO A 103 0.55 17.33 -15.01
CA PRO A 103 0.56 15.90 -15.39
C PRO A 103 -0.64 15.10 -14.90
N THR A 104 -1.27 15.52 -13.79
CA THR A 104 -2.45 14.87 -13.20
C THR A 104 -3.78 15.45 -13.71
N LEU A 105 -3.75 16.41 -14.65
CA LEU A 105 -4.97 17.01 -15.22
C LEU A 105 -5.87 15.97 -15.89
N VAL A 106 -5.28 14.98 -16.56
CA VAL A 106 -6.04 13.93 -17.24
C VAL A 106 -6.23 12.75 -16.31
N ILE A 107 -7.47 12.33 -16.12
CA ILE A 107 -7.77 11.08 -15.42
C ILE A 107 -7.14 9.94 -16.21
N ALA A 108 -6.29 9.15 -15.56
CA ALA A 108 -5.60 8.06 -16.23
C ALA A 108 -6.59 7.08 -16.87
N ARG A 109 -6.33 6.68 -18.09
CA ARG A 109 -7.20 5.87 -18.97
C ARG A 109 -8.49 6.58 -19.40
N SER A 110 -8.44 7.91 -19.57
CA SER A 110 -9.46 8.71 -20.24
C SER A 110 -9.52 8.40 -21.74
N ALA A 111 -10.70 8.52 -22.34
CA ALA A 111 -10.89 8.42 -23.79
C ALA A 111 -10.18 9.54 -24.56
N SER A 112 -10.04 9.36 -25.87
CA SER A 112 -9.47 10.35 -26.79
C SER A 112 -10.56 11.14 -27.49
N LYS A 113 -10.39 12.48 -27.56
CA LYS A 113 -11.18 13.41 -28.38
C LYS A 113 -10.23 14.52 -28.85
N PRO A 114 -9.40 14.25 -29.87
CA PRO A 114 -8.33 15.17 -30.29
C PRO A 114 -8.83 16.54 -30.78
N ASP A 115 -10.02 16.59 -31.42
CA ASP A 115 -10.64 17.84 -31.88
C ASP A 115 -11.27 18.64 -30.76
N GLY A 116 -11.35 18.05 -29.55
CA GLY A 116 -12.04 18.62 -28.42
C GLY A 116 -13.56 18.66 -28.60
N ILE A 117 -14.26 19.11 -27.57
CA ILE A 117 -15.71 19.29 -27.55
C ILE A 117 -16.09 20.38 -26.57
N GLU A 118 -17.04 21.22 -26.97
CA GLU A 118 -17.71 22.15 -26.07
C GLU A 118 -19.03 21.57 -25.58
N ALA A 119 -19.28 21.60 -24.27
CA ALA A 119 -20.54 21.17 -23.67
C ALA A 119 -20.82 21.89 -22.36
N GLU A 120 -22.08 21.84 -21.94
CA GLU A 120 -22.49 22.38 -20.64
C GLU A 120 -21.86 21.60 -19.48
N LEU A 121 -21.55 22.32 -18.38
CA LEU A 121 -21.05 21.75 -17.14
C LEU A 121 -22.17 21.64 -16.09
N ILE A 122 -22.39 20.45 -15.58
CA ILE A 122 -23.37 20.17 -14.51
C ILE A 122 -22.65 19.74 -13.23
N ASP A 123 -22.92 20.42 -12.12
CA ASP A 123 -22.45 20.02 -10.79
C ASP A 123 -23.45 19.01 -10.19
N VAL A 124 -22.98 17.80 -9.91
CA VAL A 124 -23.79 16.71 -9.35
C VAL A 124 -23.40 16.36 -7.91
N GLY A 125 -22.61 17.20 -7.24
CA GLY A 125 -22.17 16.92 -5.87
C GLY A 125 -21.10 15.84 -5.82
N THR A 126 -21.36 14.70 -5.17
CA THR A 126 -20.40 13.58 -5.19
C THR A 126 -20.45 12.79 -6.50
N GLY A 127 -21.60 12.75 -7.16
CA GLY A 127 -21.85 12.00 -8.40
C GLY A 127 -21.81 10.48 -8.24
N MET A 128 -21.86 9.97 -7.02
CA MET A 128 -21.77 8.53 -6.73
C MET A 128 -23.13 7.84 -6.60
N PHE A 129 -24.23 8.62 -6.44
CA PHE A 129 -25.57 8.11 -6.20
C PHE A 129 -26.59 8.66 -7.19
N ASP A 130 -27.60 7.86 -7.53
CA ASP A 130 -28.61 8.24 -8.54
C ASP A 130 -29.42 9.49 -8.16
N ASN A 131 -29.69 9.70 -6.88
CA ASN A 131 -30.45 10.86 -6.39
C ASN A 131 -29.70 12.20 -6.50
N GLU A 132 -28.41 12.18 -6.85
CA GLU A 132 -27.59 13.37 -7.10
C GLU A 132 -27.77 13.90 -8.54
N TYR A 133 -28.22 13.06 -9.46
CA TYR A 133 -28.49 13.41 -10.87
C TYR A 133 -29.90 13.96 -11.04
N LYS A 134 -30.11 15.21 -10.58
CA LYS A 134 -31.41 15.88 -10.60
C LYS A 134 -31.78 16.45 -11.96
N VAL A 135 -30.83 16.58 -12.85
CA VAL A 135 -30.97 17.08 -14.22
C VAL A 135 -30.34 16.09 -15.17
N ASP A 136 -30.77 16.13 -16.43
CA ASP A 136 -30.18 15.32 -17.48
C ASP A 136 -28.74 15.74 -17.74
N VAL A 137 -27.84 14.76 -17.84
CA VAL A 137 -26.40 14.95 -18.09
C VAL A 137 -25.96 14.38 -19.42
N GLU A 138 -26.87 13.84 -20.22
CA GLU A 138 -26.56 13.34 -21.57
C GLU A 138 -25.91 14.45 -22.42
N GLY A 139 -24.79 14.13 -23.07
CA GLY A 139 -24.06 15.07 -23.88
C GLY A 139 -23.38 16.22 -23.12
N LYS A 140 -23.24 16.16 -21.79
CA LYS A 140 -22.66 17.21 -20.94
C LYS A 140 -21.41 16.75 -20.19
N PHE A 141 -20.68 17.70 -19.61
CA PHE A 141 -19.64 17.41 -18.62
C PHE A 141 -20.21 17.43 -17.21
N VAL A 142 -19.75 16.50 -16.37
CA VAL A 142 -20.17 16.38 -14.96
C VAL A 142 -19.04 16.79 -14.04
N LEU A 143 -19.27 17.77 -13.15
CA LEU A 143 -18.36 18.15 -12.07
C LEU A 143 -18.77 17.37 -10.80
N ALA A 144 -17.80 16.65 -10.20
CA ALA A 144 -18.08 15.84 -9.01
C ALA A 144 -16.87 15.71 -8.08
N SER A 145 -17.13 15.49 -6.77
CA SER A 145 -16.10 15.24 -5.76
C SER A 145 -15.94 13.75 -5.37
N GLY A 146 -16.70 12.86 -5.99
CA GLY A 146 -16.65 11.43 -5.71
C GLY A 146 -15.52 10.67 -6.40
N ARG A 147 -15.50 9.35 -6.20
CA ARG A 147 -14.51 8.46 -6.81
C ARG A 147 -14.70 8.40 -8.33
N ALA A 148 -13.65 8.77 -9.08
CA ALA A 148 -13.69 8.87 -10.54
C ALA A 148 -14.32 7.66 -11.24
N ARG A 149 -13.97 6.43 -10.82
CA ARG A 149 -14.52 5.19 -11.39
C ARG A 149 -16.03 5.07 -11.18
N ILE A 150 -16.54 5.46 -10.00
CA ILE A 150 -17.98 5.39 -9.68
C ILE A 150 -18.73 6.49 -10.42
N VAL A 151 -18.19 7.72 -10.40
CA VAL A 151 -18.77 8.85 -11.11
C VAL A 151 -18.82 8.57 -12.61
N HIS A 152 -17.77 8.00 -13.19
CA HIS A 152 -17.71 7.61 -14.60
C HIS A 152 -18.78 6.55 -14.94
N GLU A 153 -18.96 5.54 -14.10
CA GLU A 153 -20.02 4.54 -14.26
C GLU A 153 -21.38 5.20 -14.28
N LYS A 154 -21.67 6.08 -13.30
CA LYS A 154 -22.97 6.73 -13.13
C LYS A 154 -23.27 7.80 -14.18
N ALA A 155 -22.30 8.67 -14.48
CA ALA A 155 -22.49 9.80 -15.39
C ALA A 155 -22.34 9.37 -16.86
N VAL A 156 -21.24 8.68 -17.19
CA VAL A 156 -20.92 8.38 -18.59
C VAL A 156 -21.64 7.13 -19.06
N LYS A 157 -21.41 5.98 -18.40
CA LYS A 157 -21.96 4.71 -18.89
C LYS A 157 -23.46 4.57 -18.71
N GLU A 158 -24.02 5.03 -17.58
CA GLU A 158 -25.46 4.91 -17.30
C GLU A 158 -26.29 6.04 -17.87
N ARG A 159 -25.72 7.27 -18.08
CA ARG A 159 -26.46 8.49 -18.43
C ARG A 159 -25.93 9.26 -19.63
N GLY A 160 -24.94 8.77 -20.36
CA GLY A 160 -24.49 9.37 -21.60
C GLY A 160 -23.76 10.71 -21.47
N ALA A 161 -23.20 11.05 -20.29
CA ALA A 161 -22.34 12.23 -20.17
C ALA A 161 -21.09 12.07 -21.04
N ILE A 162 -20.61 13.17 -21.63
CA ILE A 162 -19.40 13.19 -22.47
C ILE A 162 -18.15 12.87 -21.64
N GLY A 163 -18.14 13.36 -20.39
CA GLY A 163 -17.00 13.18 -19.54
C GLY A 163 -17.24 13.68 -18.12
N ILE A 164 -16.22 13.46 -17.29
CA ILE A 164 -16.24 13.84 -15.89
C ILE A 164 -15.07 14.78 -15.55
N ILE A 165 -15.31 15.71 -14.64
CA ILE A 165 -14.32 16.61 -14.06
C ILE A 165 -14.33 16.34 -12.54
N ILE A 166 -13.24 15.77 -12.03
CA ILE A 166 -13.13 15.32 -10.64
C ILE A 166 -12.26 16.28 -9.83
N TYR A 167 -12.65 16.51 -8.59
CA TYR A 167 -11.84 17.23 -7.60
C TYR A 167 -11.92 16.56 -6.23
N ASN A 168 -10.91 16.81 -5.38
CA ASN A 168 -10.93 16.38 -3.98
C ASN A 168 -11.05 17.59 -3.06
N GLU A 169 -11.88 17.50 -2.03
CA GLU A 169 -12.05 18.55 -1.02
C GLU A 169 -10.89 18.53 -0.01
N LYS A 170 -9.68 18.91 -0.46
CA LYS A 170 -8.48 19.01 0.38
C LYS A 170 -8.22 20.47 0.75
N LEU A 171 -8.56 20.83 1.98
CA LEU A 171 -8.39 22.21 2.48
C LEU A 171 -6.92 22.58 2.72
N GLU A 172 -6.08 21.62 3.14
CA GLU A 172 -4.68 21.87 3.44
C GLU A 172 -3.84 22.19 2.19
N VAL A 173 -4.27 21.67 1.03
CA VAL A 173 -3.58 21.85 -0.26
C VAL A 173 -4.59 22.12 -1.38
N PRO A 174 -5.30 23.27 -1.32
CA PRO A 174 -6.43 23.53 -2.22
C PRO A 174 -6.05 23.69 -3.69
N ASP A 175 -4.78 23.90 -4.00
CA ASP A 175 -4.25 24.03 -5.36
C ASP A 175 -3.74 22.70 -5.94
N ALA A 176 -3.69 21.64 -5.14
CA ALA A 176 -3.27 20.33 -5.59
C ALA A 176 -4.32 19.71 -6.55
N VAL A 177 -3.86 19.27 -7.70
CA VAL A 177 -4.66 18.53 -8.69
C VAL A 177 -4.50 17.04 -8.41
N PRO A 178 -5.56 16.32 -8.03
CA PRO A 178 -5.45 14.93 -7.63
C PRO A 178 -5.16 13.99 -8.82
N TYR A 179 -4.33 12.99 -8.58
CA TYR A 179 -4.25 11.81 -9.42
C TYR A 179 -5.44 10.89 -9.16
N VAL A 180 -6.15 10.54 -10.21
CA VAL A 180 -7.22 9.55 -10.20
C VAL A 180 -7.20 8.74 -11.51
N ALA A 181 -7.81 7.56 -11.51
CA ALA A 181 -7.82 6.66 -12.67
C ALA A 181 -9.20 6.01 -12.88
N ILE A 182 -9.53 5.78 -14.15
CA ILE A 182 -10.55 4.86 -14.60
C ILE A 182 -9.83 3.56 -14.97
N TRP A 183 -10.36 2.41 -14.57
CA TRP A 183 -9.74 1.10 -14.85
C TRP A 183 -10.67 0.28 -15.74
N PRO A 184 -10.78 0.60 -17.05
CA PRO A 184 -11.62 -0.15 -17.97
C PRO A 184 -10.98 -1.51 -18.28
N THR A 185 -11.82 -2.52 -18.44
CA THR A 185 -11.46 -3.77 -19.11
C THR A 185 -11.55 -3.58 -20.62
N LEU A 186 -11.06 -4.52 -21.41
CA LEU A 186 -11.01 -4.36 -22.87
C LEU A 186 -12.40 -4.16 -23.49
N ASP A 187 -13.42 -4.82 -22.98
CA ASP A 187 -14.83 -4.71 -23.42
C ASP A 187 -15.51 -3.39 -22.97
N GLU A 188 -14.85 -2.60 -22.14
CA GLU A 188 -15.34 -1.32 -21.64
C GLU A 188 -14.73 -0.11 -22.36
N ILE A 189 -13.69 -0.28 -23.19
CA ILE A 189 -12.92 0.84 -23.77
C ILE A 189 -13.80 1.80 -24.55
N ASP A 190 -14.70 1.31 -25.39
CA ASP A 190 -15.59 2.12 -26.22
C ASP A 190 -16.64 2.90 -25.41
N LYS A 191 -16.75 2.60 -24.12
CA LYS A 191 -17.67 3.26 -23.18
C LYS A 191 -16.96 4.24 -22.25
N VAL A 192 -15.66 4.47 -22.47
CA VAL A 192 -14.90 5.43 -21.66
C VAL A 192 -15.15 6.83 -22.18
N GLY A 193 -15.50 7.77 -21.29
CA GLY A 193 -15.64 9.19 -21.60
C GLY A 193 -14.36 9.99 -21.33
N LEU A 194 -14.41 11.29 -21.60
CA LEU A 194 -13.34 12.21 -21.23
C LEU A 194 -13.24 12.33 -19.72
N GLY A 195 -12.02 12.42 -19.21
CA GLY A 195 -11.77 12.52 -17.77
C GLY A 195 -10.74 13.59 -17.45
N PHE A 196 -11.13 14.55 -16.61
CA PHE A 196 -10.25 15.60 -16.11
C PHE A 196 -10.25 15.62 -14.59
N SER A 197 -9.11 16.02 -14.04
CA SER A 197 -8.93 16.26 -12.62
C SER A 197 -8.52 17.71 -12.40
N ILE A 198 -9.12 18.38 -11.42
CA ILE A 198 -8.85 19.79 -11.11
C ILE A 198 -8.64 19.99 -9.63
N SER A 199 -8.00 21.11 -9.25
CA SER A 199 -7.81 21.45 -7.85
C SER A 199 -9.12 21.85 -7.17
N TYR A 200 -9.14 21.77 -5.83
CA TYR A 200 -10.30 22.20 -5.05
C TYR A 200 -10.60 23.69 -5.25
N ARG A 201 -9.57 24.53 -5.32
CA ARG A 201 -9.73 25.97 -5.60
C ARG A 201 -10.37 26.22 -6.97
N GLN A 202 -9.94 25.47 -7.99
CA GLN A 202 -10.55 25.57 -9.33
C GLN A 202 -12.01 25.11 -9.31
N ALA A 203 -12.34 24.00 -8.61
CA ALA A 203 -13.70 23.53 -8.47
C ALA A 203 -14.60 24.56 -7.78
N LEU A 204 -14.15 25.18 -6.68
CA LEU A 204 -14.90 26.26 -6.01
C LEU A 204 -15.14 27.45 -6.94
N ARG A 205 -14.16 27.83 -7.76
CA ARG A 205 -14.33 28.89 -8.77
C ARG A 205 -15.41 28.53 -9.78
N LEU A 206 -15.41 27.31 -10.32
CA LEU A 206 -16.43 26.83 -11.26
C LEU A 206 -17.82 26.80 -10.61
N LYS A 207 -17.96 26.30 -9.40
CA LYS A 207 -19.24 26.26 -8.64
C LYS A 207 -19.76 27.68 -8.39
N ASN A 208 -18.92 28.61 -8.02
CA ASN A 208 -19.30 30.02 -7.83
C ASN A 208 -19.72 30.68 -9.16
N LEU A 209 -19.07 30.36 -10.28
CA LEU A 209 -19.47 30.84 -11.60
C LEU A 209 -20.83 30.26 -12.00
N LEU A 210 -21.05 28.95 -11.82
CA LEU A 210 -22.35 28.30 -12.05
C LEU A 210 -23.46 28.99 -11.26
N LYS A 211 -23.23 29.22 -9.96
CA LYS A 211 -24.22 29.90 -9.10
C LYS A 211 -24.56 31.32 -9.57
N ARG A 212 -23.57 32.07 -10.05
CA ARG A 212 -23.77 33.48 -10.49
C ARG A 212 -24.33 33.61 -11.89
N LYS A 213 -24.00 32.69 -12.80
CA LYS A 213 -24.29 32.80 -14.23
C LYS A 213 -25.38 31.84 -14.72
N GLY A 214 -25.75 30.87 -13.90
CA GLY A 214 -26.77 29.86 -14.20
C GLY A 214 -26.26 28.67 -15.04
N SER A 215 -25.37 28.92 -16.01
CA SER A 215 -24.78 27.88 -16.84
C SER A 215 -23.32 28.19 -17.21
N LEU A 216 -22.53 27.16 -17.46
CA LEU A 216 -21.16 27.24 -17.97
C LEU A 216 -20.99 26.28 -19.14
N THR A 217 -20.33 26.73 -20.20
CA THR A 217 -19.84 25.87 -21.28
C THR A 217 -18.35 25.64 -21.06
N VAL A 218 -17.92 24.39 -21.05
CA VAL A 218 -16.52 24.00 -20.99
C VAL A 218 -16.08 23.35 -22.28
N TYR A 219 -14.85 23.61 -22.69
CA TYR A 219 -14.15 22.90 -23.75
C TYR A 219 -13.19 21.91 -23.11
N GLY A 220 -13.31 20.64 -23.52
CA GLY A 220 -12.40 19.57 -23.11
C GLY A 220 -11.81 18.88 -24.33
N MET A 221 -10.49 18.74 -24.34
CA MET A 221 -9.73 18.01 -25.36
C MET A 221 -8.77 17.06 -24.67
N VAL A 222 -8.72 15.80 -25.12
CA VAL A 222 -7.73 14.80 -24.71
C VAL A 222 -7.28 14.05 -25.96
N LYS A 223 -5.98 14.02 -26.19
CA LYS A 223 -5.35 13.17 -27.20
C LYS A 223 -4.66 12.02 -26.49
N SER A 224 -5.27 10.86 -26.50
CA SER A 224 -4.80 9.64 -25.83
C SER A 224 -5.02 8.42 -26.69
N GLU A 225 -4.45 7.29 -26.33
CA GLU A 225 -4.74 6.02 -26.98
C GLU A 225 -4.67 4.85 -26.00
N PHE A 226 -5.46 3.82 -26.27
CA PHE A 226 -5.38 2.49 -25.64
C PHE A 226 -4.65 1.53 -26.59
N PHE A 227 -3.85 0.64 -26.05
CA PHE A 227 -3.09 -0.35 -26.82
C PHE A 227 -2.77 -1.59 -26.00
N GLN A 228 -2.49 -2.69 -26.66
CA GLN A 228 -1.95 -3.89 -25.99
C GLN A 228 -0.52 -3.62 -25.55
N SER A 229 -0.20 -3.95 -24.30
CA SER A 229 1.06 -3.66 -23.66
C SER A 229 1.51 -4.78 -22.74
N HIS A 230 2.49 -4.48 -21.88
CA HIS A 230 3.00 -5.39 -20.87
C HIS A 230 3.07 -4.72 -19.50
N LEU A 231 2.88 -5.53 -18.46
CA LEU A 231 3.35 -5.21 -17.12
C LEU A 231 4.82 -5.58 -17.08
N GLU A 232 5.68 -4.61 -16.96
CA GLU A 232 7.14 -4.82 -16.96
C GLU A 232 7.66 -4.81 -15.52
N VAL A 233 8.44 -5.83 -15.17
CA VAL A 233 9.07 -5.99 -13.86
C VAL A 233 10.59 -6.05 -14.08
N VAL A 234 11.33 -5.14 -13.44
CA VAL A 234 12.79 -5.19 -13.42
C VAL A 234 13.22 -6.04 -12.23
N GLU A 235 14.04 -7.03 -12.47
CA GLU A 235 14.64 -7.92 -11.46
C GLU A 235 16.16 -7.82 -11.52
N ALA A 236 16.78 -7.72 -10.34
CA ALA A 236 18.21 -7.94 -10.16
C ALA A 236 18.44 -8.79 -8.92
N GLU A 237 19.55 -9.51 -8.88
CA GLU A 237 19.86 -10.37 -7.74
C GLU A 237 21.36 -10.48 -7.50
N ILE A 238 21.71 -10.76 -6.25
CA ILE A 238 23.01 -11.25 -5.84
C ILE A 238 22.78 -12.62 -5.23
N GLU A 239 23.46 -13.64 -5.75
CA GLU A 239 23.33 -14.99 -5.26
C GLU A 239 23.97 -15.18 -3.89
N GLY A 240 23.37 -16.04 -3.07
CA GLY A 240 23.96 -16.59 -1.85
C GLY A 240 24.52 -17.99 -2.08
N SER A 241 24.97 -18.64 -1.01
CA SER A 241 25.37 -20.05 -1.06
C SER A 241 24.17 -21.02 -1.16
N LEU A 242 22.97 -20.55 -0.81
CA LEU A 242 21.72 -21.27 -0.91
C LEU A 242 20.87 -20.67 -2.04
N ASN A 243 20.05 -21.50 -2.69
CA ASN A 243 19.07 -21.01 -3.69
C ASN A 243 17.80 -20.48 -2.98
N GLU A 244 17.99 -19.56 -2.06
CA GLU A 244 16.96 -18.90 -1.27
C GLU A 244 17.27 -17.40 -1.16
N TYR A 245 16.26 -16.54 -1.04
CA TYR A 245 16.44 -15.11 -1.20
C TYR A 245 15.72 -14.28 -0.12
N VAL A 246 16.31 -13.15 0.24
CA VAL A 246 15.63 -11.99 0.81
C VAL A 246 15.23 -11.08 -0.35
N LEU A 247 13.95 -10.74 -0.48
CA LEU A 247 13.43 -9.87 -1.52
C LEU A 247 13.23 -8.45 -0.99
N LEU A 248 13.79 -7.48 -1.70
CA LEU A 248 13.51 -6.06 -1.54
C LEU A 248 12.69 -5.59 -2.75
N ILE A 249 11.56 -4.92 -2.51
CA ILE A 249 10.63 -4.54 -3.56
C ILE A 249 10.16 -3.10 -3.41
N ALA A 250 9.94 -2.42 -4.54
CA ALA A 250 9.29 -1.11 -4.60
C ALA A 250 8.49 -0.99 -5.90
N HIS A 251 7.31 -0.39 -5.85
CA HIS A 251 6.63 -0.10 -7.09
C HIS A 251 7.22 1.12 -7.79
N LEU A 252 7.26 1.06 -9.12
CA LEU A 252 7.80 2.12 -9.97
C LEU A 252 6.71 3.01 -10.57
N CYS A 253 5.49 2.49 -10.66
CA CYS A 253 4.37 3.15 -11.34
C CYS A 253 3.82 4.33 -10.54
N HIS A 254 3.65 5.46 -11.20
CA HIS A 254 2.88 6.63 -10.75
C HIS A 254 2.80 7.68 -11.86
N PRO A 255 1.79 8.56 -11.94
CA PRO A 255 1.89 9.74 -12.78
C PRO A 255 3.01 10.66 -12.26
N LYS A 256 3.57 11.44 -13.19
CA LYS A 256 4.55 12.48 -12.85
C LYS A 256 3.92 13.55 -11.94
N PRO A 257 4.63 14.10 -10.90
CA PRO A 257 5.99 13.72 -10.52
C PRO A 257 6.05 12.42 -9.69
N GLY A 258 5.10 12.17 -8.76
CA GLY A 258 5.06 10.99 -7.92
C GLY A 258 6.42 10.72 -7.24
N ALA A 259 6.94 11.74 -6.54
CA ALA A 259 8.28 11.68 -5.97
C ALA A 259 8.30 10.85 -4.69
N HIS A 260 7.35 11.09 -3.78
CA HIS A 260 7.21 10.30 -2.57
C HIS A 260 6.49 8.98 -2.89
N ASP A 261 5.44 9.02 -3.69
CA ASP A 261 4.70 7.84 -4.16
C ASP A 261 4.99 7.57 -5.66
N ASN A 262 5.85 6.61 -6.05
CA ASN A 262 6.82 5.90 -5.22
C ASN A 262 8.20 5.92 -5.90
N ALA A 263 8.57 7.06 -6.52
CA ALA A 263 9.95 7.21 -6.96
C ALA A 263 10.92 7.13 -5.78
N SER A 264 10.47 7.48 -4.56
CA SER A 264 11.25 7.42 -3.33
C SER A 264 11.69 5.99 -2.99
N GLY A 265 10.75 5.04 -2.93
CA GLY A 265 11.06 3.62 -2.72
C GLY A 265 11.91 3.06 -3.84
N SER A 266 11.57 3.36 -5.10
CA SER A 266 12.30 2.89 -6.28
C SER A 266 13.74 3.42 -6.35
N GLY A 267 13.96 4.72 -6.09
CA GLY A 267 15.29 5.33 -6.08
C GLY A 267 16.13 4.90 -4.89
N LEU A 268 15.51 4.73 -3.71
CA LEU A 268 16.20 4.20 -2.53
C LEU A 268 16.61 2.74 -2.74
N LEU A 269 15.79 1.95 -3.44
CA LEU A 269 16.13 0.56 -3.76
C LEU A 269 17.35 0.47 -4.68
N LEU A 270 17.56 1.40 -5.63
CA LEU A 270 18.79 1.51 -6.43
C LEU A 270 20.00 1.82 -5.55
N GLU A 271 19.88 2.75 -4.62
CA GLU A 271 20.97 3.08 -3.71
C GLU A 271 21.33 1.90 -2.78
N ILE A 272 20.31 1.14 -2.33
CA ILE A 272 20.52 -0.07 -1.54
C ILE A 272 21.27 -1.12 -2.37
N ALA A 273 20.92 -1.29 -3.65
CA ALA A 273 21.60 -2.21 -4.56
C ALA A 273 23.08 -1.82 -4.72
N ARG A 274 23.38 -0.53 -4.96
CA ARG A 274 24.76 -0.01 -5.03
C ARG A 274 25.53 -0.29 -3.74
N ALA A 275 24.95 0.02 -2.60
CA ALA A 275 25.60 -0.13 -1.30
C ALA A 275 25.83 -1.61 -0.94
N LEU A 276 24.89 -2.49 -1.29
CA LEU A 276 25.00 -3.92 -1.08
C LEU A 276 26.17 -4.51 -1.88
N GLN A 277 26.27 -4.21 -3.18
CA GLN A 277 27.36 -4.67 -4.04
C GLN A 277 28.72 -4.33 -3.42
N LYS A 278 28.89 -3.08 -2.99
CA LYS A 278 30.14 -2.60 -2.40
C LYS A 278 30.49 -3.25 -1.07
N LEU A 279 29.50 -3.59 -0.24
CA LEU A 279 29.74 -4.26 1.04
C LEU A 279 30.07 -5.75 0.87
N ILE A 280 29.47 -6.41 -0.10
CA ILE A 280 29.74 -7.83 -0.38
C ILE A 280 31.16 -8.02 -0.89
N GLU A 281 31.63 -7.19 -1.80
CA GLU A 281 32.98 -7.24 -2.33
C GLU A 281 34.05 -7.18 -1.22
N LYS A 282 33.76 -6.50 -0.11
CA LYS A 282 34.72 -6.22 0.96
C LYS A 282 34.62 -7.15 2.16
N GLU A 283 33.38 -7.51 2.58
CA GLU A 283 33.22 -7.93 3.96
C GLU A 283 32.16 -9.02 4.22
N PHE A 284 31.18 -9.24 3.32
CA PHE A 284 30.05 -10.12 3.60
C PHE A 284 30.05 -11.36 2.71
N LYS A 285 29.79 -12.52 3.35
CA LYS A 285 29.42 -13.76 2.64
C LYS A 285 27.94 -14.01 2.90
N LEU A 286 27.18 -14.16 1.84
CA LEU A 286 25.74 -14.38 1.90
C LEU A 286 25.42 -15.87 1.89
N ASN A 287 24.56 -16.31 2.81
CA ASN A 287 23.91 -17.62 2.76
C ASN A 287 22.67 -17.54 1.86
N LEU A 288 21.76 -16.59 2.13
CA LEU A 288 20.66 -16.29 1.23
C LEU A 288 21.12 -15.23 0.22
N GLY A 289 20.64 -15.35 -1.02
CA GLY A 289 20.79 -14.27 -1.98
C GLY A 289 19.93 -13.05 -1.60
N VAL A 290 20.18 -11.91 -2.24
CA VAL A 290 19.33 -10.73 -2.14
C VAL A 290 18.78 -10.42 -3.53
N LYS A 291 17.46 -10.37 -3.64
CA LYS A 291 16.73 -10.08 -4.88
C LYS A 291 16.06 -8.72 -4.78
N PHE A 292 16.04 -7.99 -5.88
CA PHE A 292 15.44 -6.67 -6.02
C PHE A 292 14.37 -6.72 -7.09
N LEU A 293 13.18 -6.13 -6.81
CA LEU A 293 12.11 -6.00 -7.79
C LEU A 293 11.60 -4.55 -7.86
N TRP A 294 11.50 -4.03 -9.08
CA TRP A 294 10.75 -2.81 -9.41
C TRP A 294 9.53 -3.20 -10.23
N VAL A 295 8.35 -2.88 -9.75
CA VAL A 295 7.09 -3.45 -10.25
C VAL A 295 6.04 -2.38 -10.58
N PRO A 296 5.09 -2.65 -11.49
CA PRO A 296 3.77 -2.04 -11.44
C PRO A 296 3.03 -2.53 -10.19
N GLU A 297 2.65 -1.62 -9.30
CA GLU A 297 2.01 -1.91 -8.01
C GLU A 297 0.85 -2.89 -8.15
N PHE A 298 0.79 -3.90 -7.30
CA PHE A 298 -0.14 -5.03 -7.32
C PHE A 298 -0.14 -5.81 -8.64
N TYR A 299 -0.47 -5.17 -9.77
CA TYR A 299 -0.65 -5.87 -11.04
C TYR A 299 0.64 -6.57 -11.52
N GLY A 300 1.77 -5.88 -11.45
CA GLY A 300 3.06 -6.46 -11.82
C GLY A 300 3.52 -7.52 -10.84
N THR A 301 3.36 -7.28 -9.55
CA THR A 301 3.70 -8.23 -8.49
C THR A 301 2.86 -9.49 -8.58
N ILE A 302 1.54 -9.36 -8.78
CA ILE A 302 0.62 -10.49 -8.96
C ILE A 302 0.96 -11.27 -10.23
N ALA A 303 1.27 -10.58 -11.35
CA ALA A 303 1.68 -11.24 -12.59
C ALA A 303 3.01 -11.98 -12.44
N TYR A 304 3.96 -11.40 -11.71
CA TYR A 304 5.25 -12.03 -11.37
C TYR A 304 5.03 -13.29 -10.52
N VAL A 305 4.27 -13.19 -9.42
CA VAL A 305 3.95 -14.33 -8.55
C VAL A 305 3.19 -15.42 -9.29
N ASP A 306 2.23 -15.05 -10.15
CA ASP A 306 1.48 -16.03 -10.98
C ASP A 306 2.39 -16.79 -11.94
N SER A 307 3.38 -16.12 -12.51
CA SER A 307 4.29 -16.71 -13.49
C SER A 307 5.41 -17.55 -12.86
N TYR A 308 5.79 -17.25 -11.60
CA TYR A 308 6.90 -17.87 -10.89
C TYR A 308 6.49 -18.60 -9.61
N LYS A 309 5.30 -19.19 -9.58
CA LYS A 309 4.68 -19.85 -8.39
C LYS A 309 5.61 -20.83 -7.68
N ASP A 310 6.42 -21.58 -8.44
CA ASP A 310 7.30 -22.60 -7.86
C ASP A 310 8.53 -21.98 -7.20
N SER A 311 9.13 -20.97 -7.84
CA SER A 311 10.35 -20.32 -7.33
C SER A 311 10.06 -19.26 -6.26
N ILE A 312 8.82 -18.75 -6.18
CA ILE A 312 8.44 -17.77 -5.15
C ILE A 312 8.66 -18.30 -3.73
N ARG A 313 8.58 -19.62 -3.53
CA ARG A 313 8.81 -20.27 -2.23
C ARG A 313 10.27 -20.21 -1.76
N ASN A 314 11.20 -19.89 -2.66
CA ASN A 314 12.59 -19.65 -2.32
C ASN A 314 12.81 -18.28 -1.65
N ILE A 315 11.78 -17.40 -1.67
CA ILE A 315 11.81 -16.13 -0.95
C ILE A 315 11.49 -16.38 0.53
N LYS A 316 12.42 -16.01 1.40
CA LYS A 316 12.32 -16.21 2.86
C LYS A 316 11.85 -14.98 3.62
N ALA A 317 11.99 -13.80 3.02
CA ALA A 317 11.53 -12.54 3.60
C ALA A 317 11.34 -11.50 2.49
N VAL A 318 10.34 -10.62 2.64
CA VAL A 318 10.05 -9.52 1.71
C VAL A 318 10.00 -8.20 2.48
N VAL A 319 10.78 -7.22 2.05
CA VAL A 319 10.73 -5.86 2.55
C VAL A 319 10.29 -4.94 1.43
N ASN A 320 9.14 -4.32 1.57
CA ASN A 320 8.59 -3.37 0.62
C ASN A 320 8.94 -1.94 1.03
N LEU A 321 9.35 -1.13 0.05
CA LEU A 321 9.63 0.30 0.21
C LEU A 321 8.57 1.07 -0.56
N ASP A 322 7.66 1.71 0.16
CA ASP A 322 6.57 2.46 -0.45
C ASP A 322 6.32 3.76 0.32
N MET A 323 6.50 4.88 -0.38
CA MET A 323 6.41 6.19 0.23
C MET A 323 7.39 6.36 1.40
N VAL A 324 8.69 6.43 1.10
CA VAL A 324 9.77 6.56 2.08
C VAL A 324 10.62 7.80 1.83
N GLY A 325 11.14 8.40 2.90
CA GLY A 325 12.08 9.51 2.77
C GLY A 325 11.46 10.90 2.67
N ALA A 326 10.18 11.07 2.98
CA ALA A 326 9.56 12.38 3.01
C ALA A 326 10.05 13.25 4.18
N SER A 327 10.08 14.56 3.98
CA SER A 327 10.24 15.54 5.07
C SER A 327 8.98 15.55 5.93
N GLN A 328 9.06 15.02 7.14
CA GLN A 328 7.91 14.93 8.06
C GLN A 328 7.33 16.31 8.42
N GLU A 329 8.13 17.34 8.40
CA GLU A 329 7.67 18.73 8.61
C GLU A 329 6.81 19.21 7.44
N LYS A 330 7.19 18.84 6.20
CA LYS A 330 6.49 19.28 4.99
C LYS A 330 5.23 18.45 4.72
N THR A 331 5.29 17.14 4.90
CA THR A 331 4.18 16.22 4.55
C THR A 331 3.21 15.97 5.70
N GLY A 332 3.70 16.07 6.95
CA GLY A 332 2.97 15.70 8.16
C GLY A 332 3.07 14.20 8.48
N GLY A 333 3.87 13.44 7.73
CA GLY A 333 4.01 11.99 7.84
C GLY A 333 4.72 11.50 9.09
N VAL A 334 4.53 10.22 9.38
CA VAL A 334 5.26 9.43 10.37
C VAL A 334 5.78 8.19 9.67
N LEU A 335 7.07 7.90 9.83
CA LEU A 335 7.65 6.69 9.27
C LEU A 335 7.10 5.47 10.02
N THR A 336 6.55 4.55 9.28
CA THR A 336 5.75 3.45 9.78
C THR A 336 6.35 2.13 9.32
N VAL A 337 6.48 1.19 10.24
CA VAL A 337 6.71 -0.22 9.92
C VAL A 337 5.38 -0.94 9.97
N VAL A 338 5.02 -1.62 8.89
CA VAL A 338 3.80 -2.45 8.85
C VAL A 338 3.99 -3.66 9.75
N GLY A 339 3.10 -3.81 10.73
CA GLY A 339 3.22 -4.77 11.82
C GLY A 339 2.81 -6.19 11.47
N VAL A 340 2.71 -7.00 12.50
CA VAL A 340 2.41 -8.43 12.39
C VAL A 340 0.99 -8.65 11.85
N ALA A 341 0.87 -9.39 10.75
CA ALA A 341 -0.41 -9.74 10.15
C ALA A 341 -1.15 -10.82 10.97
N PRO A 342 -2.44 -10.62 11.30
CA PRO A 342 -3.19 -11.59 12.11
C PRO A 342 -3.38 -12.96 11.44
N PHE A 343 -3.41 -12.99 10.11
CA PHE A 343 -3.62 -14.20 9.30
C PHE A 343 -2.32 -14.91 8.92
N ASN A 344 -1.15 -14.28 9.10
CA ASN A 344 0.19 -14.83 8.87
C ASN A 344 1.21 -14.14 9.78
N PRO A 345 1.19 -14.41 11.08
CA PRO A 345 2.11 -13.78 12.04
C PRO A 345 3.55 -14.21 11.80
N THR A 346 4.43 -13.25 11.47
CA THR A 346 5.86 -13.53 11.20
C THR A 346 6.79 -12.58 11.96
N PHE A 347 8.03 -13.03 12.15
CA PHE A 347 9.09 -12.30 12.86
C PHE A 347 9.52 -10.99 12.18
N LEU A 348 9.34 -10.89 10.87
CA LEU A 348 9.98 -9.86 10.05
C LEU A 348 9.62 -8.42 10.46
N PRO A 349 8.35 -8.07 10.75
CA PRO A 349 8.00 -6.73 11.22
C PRO A 349 8.74 -6.32 12.51
N LEU A 350 8.97 -7.28 13.42
CA LEU A 350 9.65 -7.02 14.69
C LEU A 350 11.13 -6.71 14.49
N LEU A 351 11.81 -7.47 13.61
CA LEU A 351 13.19 -7.19 13.22
C LEU A 351 13.30 -5.89 12.43
N ALA A 352 12.38 -5.64 11.49
CA ALA A 352 12.36 -4.42 10.70
C ALA A 352 12.21 -3.17 11.58
N TYR A 353 11.30 -3.22 12.57
CA TYR A 353 11.14 -2.12 13.54
C TYR A 353 12.42 -1.89 14.36
N TYR A 354 13.06 -2.97 14.83
CA TYR A 354 14.31 -2.84 15.57
C TYR A 354 15.44 -2.26 14.72
N THR A 355 15.57 -2.69 13.47
CA THR A 355 16.55 -2.15 12.52
C THR A 355 16.35 -0.66 12.29
N LEU A 356 15.10 -0.25 12.09
CA LEU A 356 14.76 1.16 11.96
C LEU A 356 15.12 1.96 13.21
N LYS A 357 14.74 1.45 14.39
CA LYS A 357 15.06 2.07 15.68
C LYS A 357 16.56 2.29 15.87
N GLU A 358 17.37 1.28 15.54
CA GLU A 358 18.83 1.39 15.64
C GLU A 358 19.43 2.36 14.59
N SER A 359 18.89 2.37 13.38
CA SER A 359 19.31 3.27 12.30
C SER A 359 18.89 4.73 12.55
N ALA A 360 17.79 4.95 13.27
CA ALA A 360 17.23 6.25 13.60
C ALA A 360 17.81 6.86 14.89
N LYS A 361 18.77 6.19 15.55
CA LYS A 361 19.43 6.73 16.74
C LYS A 361 20.02 8.09 16.44
N PRO A 362 19.86 9.06 17.32
CA PRO A 362 20.39 10.39 17.11
C PRO A 362 21.91 10.32 16.98
N LEU A 363 22.44 11.07 16.02
CA LEU A 363 23.88 11.30 15.91
C LEU A 363 24.34 12.10 17.14
N ARG A 364 25.46 11.73 17.75
CA ARG A 364 26.08 12.55 18.79
C ARG A 364 26.48 13.90 18.18
N TYR A 365 26.02 14.96 18.81
CA TYR A 365 26.51 16.29 18.48
C TYR A 365 27.92 16.50 19.03
N TYR A 366 28.67 17.39 18.41
CA TYR A 366 30.03 17.74 18.82
C TYR A 366 30.12 18.23 20.28
N SER A 367 29.00 18.71 20.84
CA SER A 367 28.93 19.28 22.20
C SER A 367 28.60 18.25 23.30
N ASP A 368 28.52 16.96 23.03
CA ASP A 368 28.22 15.86 23.99
C ASP A 368 26.93 16.03 24.83
N HIS A 369 26.11 17.04 24.54
CA HIS A 369 24.88 17.32 25.27
C HIS A 369 23.67 16.88 24.44
N GLU A 370 22.83 16.07 25.06
CA GLU A 370 21.50 15.57 24.69
C GLU A 370 21.22 15.21 23.22
N MET A 371 20.72 13.98 23.08
CA MET A 371 20.30 13.42 21.81
C MET A 371 18.84 13.78 21.52
N LEU A 372 18.58 14.64 20.56
CA LEU A 372 17.22 14.92 20.10
C LEU A 372 16.69 13.79 19.21
N PRO A 373 15.45 13.33 19.38
CA PRO A 373 14.82 12.41 18.44
C PRO A 373 14.82 13.04 17.06
N SER A 374 15.44 12.36 16.11
CA SER A 374 15.65 12.90 14.77
C SER A 374 14.52 12.58 13.78
N LEU A 375 13.57 11.73 14.18
CA LEU A 375 12.56 11.16 13.30
C LEU A 375 11.37 10.65 14.12
N LYS A 376 10.15 10.90 13.64
CA LYS A 376 8.94 10.24 14.14
C LYS A 376 8.80 8.90 13.43
N TYR A 377 8.75 7.80 14.19
CA TYR A 377 8.52 6.46 13.65
C TYR A 377 7.71 5.60 14.60
N THR A 378 7.00 4.60 14.06
CA THR A 378 6.15 3.71 14.84
C THR A 378 6.02 2.33 14.19
N LEU A 379 5.70 1.32 15.01
CA LEU A 379 5.20 0.02 14.57
C LEU A 379 3.68 0.05 14.65
N VAL A 380 3.00 0.01 13.50
CA VAL A 380 1.53 0.01 13.45
C VAL A 380 0.98 -1.42 13.44
N PRO A 381 -0.31 -1.64 13.74
CA PRO A 381 -0.96 -2.90 13.35
C PRO A 381 -0.77 -3.15 11.84
N TYR A 382 -0.90 -4.42 11.42
CA TYR A 382 -0.85 -4.74 10.00
C TYR A 382 -1.84 -3.89 9.20
N ILE A 383 -1.37 -3.33 8.09
CA ILE A 383 -2.16 -2.62 7.08
C ILE A 383 -1.84 -3.21 5.71
N ASP A 384 -2.85 -3.29 4.86
CA ASP A 384 -2.75 -3.62 3.44
C ASP A 384 -2.38 -2.37 2.61
N GLY A 385 -2.45 -2.45 1.30
CA GLY A 385 -2.41 -1.28 0.42
C GLY A 385 -1.13 -1.13 -0.40
N SER A 386 -0.19 -2.12 -0.35
CA SER A 386 1.00 -2.14 -1.20
C SER A 386 1.53 -3.57 -1.43
N ASP A 387 2.60 -3.73 -2.18
CA ASP A 387 3.09 -5.00 -2.74
C ASP A 387 3.46 -6.10 -1.71
N HIS A 388 3.84 -5.74 -0.47
CA HIS A 388 4.05 -6.70 0.61
C HIS A 388 2.83 -7.59 0.86
N HIS A 389 1.63 -7.06 0.58
CA HIS A 389 0.36 -7.74 0.78
C HIS A 389 0.18 -8.97 -0.12
N VAL A 390 0.82 -8.99 -1.30
CA VAL A 390 0.76 -10.13 -2.23
C VAL A 390 1.54 -11.32 -1.67
N PHE A 391 2.69 -11.09 -1.04
CA PHE A 391 3.58 -12.15 -0.54
C PHE A 391 3.13 -12.72 0.80
N ILE A 392 2.55 -11.88 1.68
CA ILE A 392 2.10 -12.31 3.00
C ILE A 392 0.80 -13.11 2.98
N ASP A 393 0.14 -13.20 1.82
CA ASP A 393 -1.05 -14.05 1.63
C ASP A 393 -0.78 -15.45 2.20
N PRO A 394 -1.69 -16.02 3.04
CA PRO A 394 -1.56 -17.34 3.64
C PRO A 394 -1.25 -18.49 2.66
N ILE A 395 -1.54 -18.32 1.37
CA ILE A 395 -1.19 -19.30 0.33
C ILE A 395 0.31 -19.40 0.10
N TRP A 396 1.00 -18.27 0.16
CA TRP A 396 2.46 -18.19 0.02
C TRP A 396 3.15 -18.29 1.37
N SER A 397 2.53 -17.72 2.40
CA SER A 397 3.02 -17.67 3.80
C SER A 397 4.44 -17.12 3.92
N ILE A 398 4.81 -16.19 3.04
CA ILE A 398 6.14 -15.58 3.04
C ILE A 398 6.13 -14.42 4.06
N PRO A 399 7.11 -14.36 4.99
CA PRO A 399 7.28 -13.21 5.85
C PRO A 399 7.43 -11.92 5.05
N ALA A 400 6.53 -10.95 5.25
CA ALA A 400 6.57 -9.68 4.54
C ALA A 400 6.24 -8.51 5.47
N THR A 401 6.88 -7.36 5.22
CA THR A 401 6.62 -6.09 5.89
C THR A 401 6.87 -4.94 4.92
N ALA A 402 6.47 -3.72 5.30
CA ALA A 402 6.80 -2.52 4.55
C ALA A 402 7.30 -1.41 5.48
N TYR A 403 8.20 -0.59 4.95
CA TYR A 403 8.44 0.77 5.43
C TYR A 403 7.60 1.72 4.59
N THR A 404 6.84 2.59 5.25
CA THR A 404 6.00 3.60 4.59
C THR A 404 5.87 4.84 5.47
N GLU A 405 5.59 6.00 4.88
CA GLU A 405 5.32 7.24 5.64
C GLU A 405 3.89 7.68 5.40
N TRP A 406 3.13 7.80 6.49
CA TRP A 406 1.71 8.17 6.45
C TRP A 406 1.32 9.01 7.68
N PRO A 407 0.36 9.98 7.53
CA PRO A 407 -0.24 10.47 6.29
C PRO A 407 0.71 11.33 5.46
N ASP A 408 0.34 11.62 4.20
CA ASP A 408 0.99 12.63 3.38
C ASP A 408 -0.06 13.55 2.73
N LYS A 409 0.01 14.86 3.02
CA LYS A 409 -0.94 15.83 2.47
C LYS A 409 -0.84 16.01 0.95
N TYR A 410 0.30 15.64 0.33
CA TYR A 410 0.52 15.71 -1.12
C TYR A 410 0.23 14.39 -1.85
N TYR A 411 -0.11 13.33 -1.10
CA TYR A 411 -0.40 12.01 -1.64
C TYR A 411 -1.35 12.07 -2.83
N HIS A 412 -0.98 11.38 -3.91
CA HIS A 412 -1.74 11.33 -5.17
C HIS A 412 -2.09 12.71 -5.73
N THR A 413 -1.12 13.63 -5.80
CA THR A 413 -1.29 14.94 -6.42
C THR A 413 -0.09 15.36 -7.27
N ASN A 414 -0.28 16.37 -8.12
CA ASN A 414 0.80 17.01 -8.88
C ASN A 414 1.84 17.73 -7.99
N LEU A 415 1.57 17.89 -6.68
CA LEU A 415 2.45 18.53 -5.71
C LEU A 415 3.33 17.54 -4.95
N ASP A 416 3.21 16.24 -5.22
CA ASP A 416 4.14 15.21 -4.72
C ASP A 416 5.49 15.30 -5.44
N SER A 417 6.33 16.23 -5.02
CA SER A 417 7.59 16.61 -5.68
C SER A 417 8.82 16.22 -4.85
N VAL A 418 9.97 16.16 -5.51
CA VAL A 418 11.30 15.87 -4.91
C VAL A 418 11.67 16.86 -3.79
N ASP A 419 11.11 18.08 -3.82
CA ASP A 419 11.33 19.07 -2.77
C ASP A 419 10.74 18.67 -1.41
N ASN A 420 9.80 17.75 -1.41
CA ASN A 420 9.18 17.21 -0.20
C ASN A 420 10.03 16.10 0.46
N LEU A 421 11.11 15.66 -0.17
CA LEU A 421 11.95 14.57 0.33
C LEU A 421 13.14 15.07 1.15
N SER A 422 13.53 14.25 2.13
CA SER A 422 14.66 14.45 3.03
C SER A 422 15.75 13.40 2.78
N PRO A 423 16.94 13.79 2.31
CA PRO A 423 18.08 12.85 2.19
C PRO A 423 18.42 12.14 3.49
N LYS A 424 18.22 12.82 4.63
CA LYS A 424 18.45 12.23 5.96
C LYS A 424 17.52 11.05 6.22
N ILE A 425 16.23 11.18 5.89
CA ILE A 425 15.24 10.12 6.12
C ILE A 425 15.47 8.98 5.13
N LEU A 426 15.73 9.27 3.85
CA LEU A 426 16.15 8.27 2.85
C LEU A 426 17.37 7.47 3.34
N LYS A 427 18.38 8.13 3.89
CA LYS A 427 19.56 7.45 4.46
C LYS A 427 19.17 6.51 5.61
N ILE A 428 18.32 6.94 6.54
CA ILE A 428 17.92 6.14 7.69
C ILE A 428 17.15 4.89 7.23
N VAL A 429 16.15 5.06 6.34
CA VAL A 429 15.34 3.94 5.83
C VAL A 429 16.18 2.99 4.98
N GLY A 430 17.03 3.53 4.10
CA GLY A 430 17.94 2.71 3.29
C GLY A 430 18.92 1.91 4.13
N SER A 431 19.49 2.53 5.19
CA SER A 431 20.37 1.84 6.11
C SER A 431 19.65 0.75 6.91
N ALA A 432 18.41 1.00 7.36
CA ALA A 432 17.61 0.00 8.04
C ALA A 432 17.28 -1.18 7.12
N THR A 433 16.89 -0.90 5.88
CA THR A 433 16.58 -1.94 4.89
C THR A 433 17.80 -2.78 4.51
N LEU A 434 18.93 -2.12 4.20
CA LEU A 434 20.19 -2.79 3.88
C LEU A 434 20.69 -3.65 5.04
N ALA A 435 20.65 -3.10 6.26
CA ALA A 435 21.08 -3.83 7.46
C ALA A 435 20.21 -5.06 7.70
N LEU A 436 18.89 -4.95 7.55
CA LEU A 436 17.97 -6.07 7.68
C LEU A 436 18.23 -7.14 6.62
N ALA A 437 18.41 -6.75 5.36
CA ALA A 437 18.71 -7.67 4.27
C ALA A 437 20.05 -8.42 4.49
N LEU A 438 21.11 -7.69 4.83
CA LEU A 438 22.42 -8.29 5.13
C LEU A 438 22.36 -9.23 6.34
N TYR A 439 21.65 -8.82 7.39
CA TYR A 439 21.50 -9.64 8.59
C TYR A 439 20.78 -10.95 8.29
N LEU A 440 19.68 -10.90 7.54
CA LEU A 440 18.94 -12.09 7.11
C LEU A 440 19.75 -12.93 6.11
N ALA A 441 20.43 -12.31 5.16
CA ALA A 441 21.18 -13.03 4.14
C ALA A 441 22.46 -13.70 4.70
N SER A 442 23.05 -13.18 5.78
CA SER A 442 24.22 -13.76 6.45
C SER A 442 23.91 -14.54 7.73
N PHE A 443 22.70 -15.03 7.86
CA PHE A 443 22.16 -15.65 9.06
C PHE A 443 22.92 -16.89 9.53
N ASN A 444 23.08 -17.03 10.85
CA ASN A 444 23.70 -18.19 11.49
C ASN A 444 23.07 -18.43 12.88
N ASN A 445 23.40 -19.55 13.55
CA ASN A 445 22.83 -19.91 14.84
C ASN A 445 22.97 -18.82 15.93
N LYS A 446 24.04 -18.03 15.90
CA LYS A 446 24.26 -16.95 16.87
C LYS A 446 23.35 -15.75 16.58
N SER A 447 23.27 -15.33 15.33
CA SER A 447 22.38 -14.23 14.93
C SER A 447 20.91 -14.59 15.15
N LEU A 448 20.56 -15.86 15.04
CA LEU A 448 19.21 -16.31 15.33
C LEU A 448 18.82 -16.14 16.81
N ILE A 449 19.69 -16.54 17.74
CA ILE A 449 19.46 -16.34 19.18
C ILE A 449 19.31 -14.84 19.49
N GLU A 450 20.13 -13.99 18.84
CA GLU A 450 20.02 -12.55 18.92
C GLU A 450 18.64 -12.07 18.40
N SER A 451 18.17 -12.61 17.27
CA SER A 451 16.83 -12.30 16.70
C SER A 451 15.69 -12.67 17.65
N VAL A 452 15.78 -13.82 18.32
CA VAL A 452 14.77 -14.23 19.30
C VAL A 452 14.66 -13.20 20.42
N CYS A 453 15.79 -12.73 20.95
CA CYS A 453 15.82 -11.71 22.00
C CYS A 453 15.28 -10.37 21.50
N ILE A 454 15.63 -9.97 20.28
CA ILE A 454 15.13 -8.74 19.66
C ILE A 454 13.60 -8.81 19.49
N CYS A 455 13.09 -9.87 18.86
CA CYS A 455 11.66 -10.04 18.61
C CYS A 455 10.85 -10.07 19.92
N ASP A 456 11.31 -10.81 20.95
CA ASP A 456 10.65 -10.83 22.26
C ASP A 456 10.63 -9.43 22.90
N SER A 457 11.75 -8.69 22.85
CA SER A 457 11.84 -7.34 23.41
C SER A 457 10.90 -6.35 22.70
N VAL A 458 10.89 -6.36 21.36
CA VAL A 458 9.99 -5.49 20.57
C VAL A 458 8.53 -5.85 20.82
N ALA A 459 8.20 -7.15 20.83
CA ALA A 459 6.84 -7.61 21.08
C ALA A 459 6.34 -7.22 22.49
N ARG A 460 7.19 -7.31 23.52
CA ARG A 460 6.85 -6.85 24.89
C ARG A 460 6.62 -5.35 24.94
N SER A 461 7.52 -4.56 24.34
CA SER A 461 7.36 -3.11 24.28
C SER A 461 6.05 -2.72 23.59
N TYR A 462 5.73 -3.37 22.47
CA TYR A 462 4.48 -3.15 21.75
C TYR A 462 3.23 -3.49 22.60
N VAL A 463 3.27 -4.60 23.34
CA VAL A 463 2.17 -4.99 24.22
C VAL A 463 2.03 -4.01 25.40
N GLU A 464 3.13 -3.51 25.99
CA GLU A 464 3.07 -2.53 27.07
C GLU A 464 2.43 -1.22 26.63
N GLU A 465 2.85 -0.68 25.48
CA GLU A 465 2.25 0.53 24.92
C GLU A 465 0.74 0.35 24.67
N ARG A 466 0.36 -0.77 24.06
CA ARG A 466 -1.06 -1.07 23.79
C ARG A 466 -1.85 -1.36 25.06
N PHE A 467 -1.25 -1.98 26.08
CA PHE A 467 -1.93 -2.24 27.35
C PHE A 467 -2.44 -0.97 28.01
N LEU A 468 -1.63 0.10 28.02
CA LEU A 468 -2.05 1.40 28.56
C LEU A 468 -3.20 2.04 27.76
N GLU A 469 -3.19 1.89 26.44
CA GLU A 469 -4.30 2.34 25.59
C GLU A 469 -5.59 1.55 25.87
N LEU A 470 -5.47 0.23 25.99
CA LEU A 470 -6.59 -0.70 26.21
C LEU A 470 -7.35 -0.45 27.52
N LEU A 471 -6.69 0.12 28.55
CA LEU A 471 -7.37 0.48 29.80
C LEU A 471 -8.54 1.47 29.58
N LYS A 472 -8.53 2.23 28.50
CA LYS A 472 -9.59 3.19 28.12
C LYS A 472 -10.76 2.52 27.40
N ASP A 473 -10.58 1.31 26.88
CA ASP A 473 -11.50 0.64 25.95
C ASP A 473 -12.55 -0.26 26.61
N GLY A 474 -12.40 -0.47 27.93
CA GLY A 474 -13.23 -1.39 28.71
C GLY A 474 -12.68 -2.81 28.73
N TYR A 475 -13.07 -3.54 29.79
CA TYR A 475 -12.47 -4.84 30.13
C TYR A 475 -12.61 -5.89 29.02
N GLU A 476 -13.82 -6.04 28.46
CA GLU A 476 -14.09 -7.11 27.50
C GLU A 476 -13.26 -6.97 26.23
N TYR A 477 -13.19 -5.74 25.67
CA TYR A 477 -12.39 -5.49 24.47
C TYR A 477 -10.89 -5.61 24.79
N ALA A 478 -10.44 -5.04 25.90
CA ALA A 478 -9.04 -5.13 26.33
C ALA A 478 -8.59 -6.59 26.53
N SER A 479 -9.44 -7.42 27.14
CA SER A 479 -9.19 -8.84 27.34
C SER A 479 -9.10 -9.59 26.01
N LEU A 480 -10.04 -9.32 25.09
CA LEU A 480 -10.04 -9.88 23.75
C LEU A 480 -8.77 -9.49 22.97
N LYS A 481 -8.44 -8.22 22.96
CA LYS A 481 -7.25 -7.71 22.26
C LYS A 481 -5.96 -8.31 22.81
N LEU A 482 -5.82 -8.43 24.14
CA LEU A 482 -4.66 -9.07 24.75
C LEU A 482 -4.54 -10.54 24.37
N LYS A 483 -5.65 -11.30 24.34
CA LYS A 483 -5.69 -12.69 23.87
C LYS A 483 -5.06 -12.81 22.47
N TYR A 484 -5.50 -11.96 21.52
CA TYR A 484 -5.01 -12.01 20.14
C TYR A 484 -3.60 -11.42 19.98
N LEU A 485 -3.23 -10.37 20.69
CA LEU A 485 -1.85 -9.89 20.73
C LEU A 485 -0.90 -10.98 21.24
N GLY A 486 -1.28 -11.71 22.28
CA GLY A 486 -0.53 -12.86 22.78
C GLY A 486 -0.36 -13.94 21.73
N LYS A 487 -1.42 -14.27 20.98
CA LYS A 487 -1.40 -15.22 19.86
C LYS A 487 -0.44 -14.72 18.76
N TRP A 488 -0.71 -13.57 18.18
CA TRP A 488 0.02 -13.06 17.00
C TRP A 488 1.52 -12.85 17.28
N MET A 489 1.87 -12.23 18.41
CA MET A 489 3.27 -11.96 18.72
C MET A 489 4.04 -13.23 19.10
N SER A 490 3.40 -14.19 19.80
CA SER A 490 4.05 -15.47 20.07
C SER A 490 4.26 -16.32 18.81
N GLU A 491 3.29 -16.33 17.89
CA GLU A 491 3.43 -16.97 16.58
C GLU A 491 4.49 -16.27 15.74
N ALA A 492 4.56 -14.94 15.77
CA ALA A 492 5.61 -14.17 15.13
C ALA A 492 7.00 -14.54 15.65
N ILE A 493 7.19 -14.69 16.96
CA ILE A 493 8.46 -15.17 17.55
C ILE A 493 8.75 -16.61 17.10
N SER A 494 7.75 -17.51 17.15
CA SER A 494 7.91 -18.90 16.70
C SER A 494 8.30 -19.00 15.23
N SER A 495 7.84 -18.10 14.37
CA SER A 495 8.12 -18.16 12.93
C SER A 495 9.61 -18.01 12.58
N LEU A 496 10.45 -17.60 13.55
CA LEU A 496 11.90 -17.67 13.39
C LEU A 496 12.43 -19.10 13.12
N GLU A 497 11.64 -20.14 13.45
CA GLU A 497 11.96 -21.52 13.11
C GLU A 497 12.11 -21.75 11.60
N LEU A 498 11.47 -20.93 10.77
CA LEU A 498 11.59 -20.98 9.30
C LEU A 498 13.03 -20.75 8.80
N LEU A 499 13.87 -20.13 9.64
CA LEU A 499 15.26 -19.80 9.31
C LEU A 499 16.26 -20.76 9.98
N VAL A 500 15.80 -21.84 10.67
CA VAL A 500 16.64 -22.65 11.53
C VAL A 500 16.57 -24.11 11.17
N GLU A 501 17.75 -24.74 11.05
CA GLU A 501 17.88 -26.19 10.97
C GLU A 501 18.28 -26.82 12.31
N ASN A 502 19.01 -26.10 13.16
CA ASN A 502 19.55 -26.62 14.42
C ASN A 502 18.44 -26.89 15.48
N PRO A 503 18.25 -28.13 15.93
CA PRO A 503 17.18 -28.48 16.86
C PRO A 503 17.22 -27.74 18.20
N LYS A 504 18.44 -27.47 18.75
CA LYS A 504 18.59 -26.76 20.03
C LYS A 504 18.15 -25.30 19.92
N VAL A 505 18.38 -24.71 18.75
CA VAL A 505 17.96 -23.33 18.49
C VAL A 505 16.44 -23.26 18.27
N LYS A 506 15.86 -24.25 17.58
CA LYS A 506 14.39 -24.39 17.47
C LYS A 506 13.74 -24.48 18.86
N GLU A 507 14.29 -25.31 19.75
CA GLU A 507 13.81 -25.43 21.12
C GLU A 507 13.86 -24.08 21.87
N ALA A 508 14.92 -23.30 21.70
CA ALA A 508 15.04 -21.96 22.30
C ALA A 508 13.98 -20.98 21.78
N VAL A 509 13.68 -21.03 20.46
CA VAL A 509 12.61 -20.22 19.84
C VAL A 509 11.25 -20.58 20.44
N ILE A 510 10.91 -21.88 20.49
CA ILE A 510 9.64 -22.37 21.04
C ILE A 510 9.51 -22.00 22.53
N LYS A 511 10.58 -22.16 23.30
CA LYS A 511 10.59 -21.79 24.73
C LYS A 511 10.32 -20.30 24.89
N ARG A 512 10.97 -19.42 24.13
CA ARG A 512 10.77 -17.96 24.22
C ARG A 512 9.36 -17.56 23.82
N SER A 513 8.80 -18.15 22.76
CA SER A 513 7.41 -17.95 22.36
C SER A 513 6.43 -18.30 23.49
N ARG A 514 6.68 -19.39 24.23
CA ARG A 514 5.88 -19.79 25.38
C ARG A 514 6.00 -18.80 26.54
N GLU A 515 7.22 -18.40 26.91
CA GLU A 515 7.48 -17.37 27.92
C GLU A 515 6.80 -16.04 27.59
N PHE A 516 6.71 -15.68 26.31
CA PHE A 516 5.96 -14.51 25.86
C PHE A 516 4.46 -14.67 26.11
N LYS A 517 3.87 -15.85 25.82
CA LYS A 517 2.45 -16.12 26.15
C LYS A 517 2.17 -15.97 27.64
N GLU A 518 3.05 -16.50 28.51
CA GLU A 518 2.94 -16.36 29.97
C GLU A 518 3.00 -14.90 30.41
N TYR A 519 3.89 -14.11 29.80
CA TYR A 519 3.97 -12.66 30.02
C TYR A 519 2.64 -11.97 29.68
N VAL A 520 2.03 -12.23 28.52
CA VAL A 520 0.73 -11.65 28.15
C VAL A 520 -0.39 -12.13 29.07
N ALA A 521 -0.37 -13.39 29.50
CA ALA A 521 -1.32 -13.91 30.48
C ALA A 521 -1.23 -13.17 31.84
N SER A 522 -0.02 -12.76 32.26
CA SER A 522 0.16 -11.93 33.44
C SER A 522 -0.50 -10.55 33.30
N LYS A 523 -0.48 -9.94 32.10
CA LYS A 523 -1.18 -8.69 31.79
C LYS A 523 -2.69 -8.86 31.82
N ALA A 524 -3.21 -9.97 31.25
CA ALA A 524 -4.62 -10.30 31.35
C ALA A 524 -5.10 -10.48 32.80
N SER A 525 -4.27 -11.10 33.66
CA SER A 525 -4.55 -11.23 35.10
C SER A 525 -4.53 -9.86 35.81
N ALA A 526 -3.62 -8.96 35.44
CA ALA A 526 -3.62 -7.58 35.94
C ALA A 526 -4.89 -6.82 35.55
N LEU A 527 -5.31 -6.97 34.28
CA LEU A 527 -6.55 -6.38 33.78
C LEU A 527 -7.79 -6.89 34.51
N ALA A 528 -7.84 -8.20 34.83
CA ALA A 528 -8.92 -8.77 35.61
C ALA A 528 -9.00 -8.17 37.04
N ARG A 529 -7.87 -7.97 37.71
CA ARG A 529 -7.83 -7.28 39.02
C ARG A 529 -8.35 -5.83 38.93
N LEU A 530 -8.02 -5.11 37.86
CA LEU A 530 -8.54 -3.75 37.65
C LEU A 530 -10.06 -3.73 37.42
N LYS A 531 -10.62 -4.77 36.83
CA LYS A 531 -12.09 -4.96 36.71
C LYS A 531 -12.70 -5.19 38.09
N ASP A 532 -12.13 -6.12 38.86
CA ASP A 532 -12.65 -6.53 40.15
C ASP A 532 -12.65 -5.37 41.18
N CYS A 533 -11.69 -4.46 41.10
CA CYS A 533 -11.68 -3.25 41.95
C CYS A 533 -12.52 -2.09 41.38
N GLY A 534 -13.23 -2.28 40.27
CA GLY A 534 -14.04 -1.24 39.61
C GLY A 534 -13.23 -0.15 38.89
N CYS A 535 -11.90 -0.36 38.70
CA CYS A 535 -11.01 0.62 38.09
C CYS A 535 -11.14 0.67 36.55
N ILE A 536 -11.77 -0.34 35.93
CA ILE A 536 -12.06 -0.40 34.50
C ILE A 536 -13.52 -0.75 34.25
N LYS A 537 -14.16 -0.08 33.30
CA LYS A 537 -15.56 -0.33 32.94
C LYS A 537 -15.73 -1.65 32.18
N THR A 538 -16.84 -2.34 32.47
CA THR A 538 -17.32 -3.48 31.68
C THR A 538 -18.16 -2.95 30.51
N VAL A 539 -17.78 -3.26 29.27
CA VAL A 539 -18.48 -2.82 28.05
C VAL A 539 -18.68 -4.03 27.15
N LYS A 540 -19.94 -4.30 26.78
CA LYS A 540 -20.23 -5.43 25.86
C LYS A 540 -19.46 -5.28 24.55
N ILE A 541 -18.76 -6.34 24.14
CA ILE A 541 -18.12 -6.44 22.84
C ILE A 541 -19.15 -6.78 21.75
N LYS A 542 -18.86 -6.33 20.54
CA LYS A 542 -19.64 -6.66 19.35
C LYS A 542 -19.41 -8.15 18.99
N ARG A 543 -20.44 -8.82 18.50
CA ARG A 543 -20.41 -10.24 18.11
C ARG A 543 -21.19 -10.47 16.84
N VAL A 544 -20.79 -11.52 16.12
CA VAL A 544 -21.52 -12.11 15.00
C VAL A 544 -21.82 -13.55 15.38
N ASP A 545 -23.06 -13.98 15.21
CA ASP A 545 -23.48 -15.38 15.44
C ASP A 545 -23.68 -16.07 14.08
N ASP A 546 -22.59 -16.65 13.57
CA ASP A 546 -22.56 -17.35 12.28
C ASP A 546 -21.61 -18.56 12.37
N THR A 547 -22.19 -19.74 12.27
CA THR A 547 -21.47 -21.01 12.43
C THR A 547 -20.92 -21.57 11.13
N ARG A 548 -21.16 -20.92 9.99
CA ARG A 548 -20.61 -21.35 8.70
C ARG A 548 -19.08 -21.42 8.75
N VAL A 549 -18.51 -22.42 8.11
CA VAL A 549 -17.06 -22.52 7.88
C VAL A 549 -16.81 -22.21 6.40
N LEU A 550 -16.10 -21.15 6.13
CA LEU A 550 -15.88 -20.63 4.79
C LEU A 550 -14.42 -20.74 4.39
N MET A 551 -14.18 -21.02 3.10
CA MET A 551 -12.85 -21.11 2.52
C MET A 551 -12.72 -20.18 1.32
N ARG A 552 -11.55 -19.59 1.16
CA ARG A 552 -11.17 -18.77 -0.01
C ARG A 552 -11.14 -19.63 -1.28
N THR A 553 -11.57 -19.04 -2.40
CA THR A 553 -11.56 -19.69 -3.71
C THR A 553 -10.48 -19.15 -4.65
N LYS A 554 -9.92 -17.96 -4.37
CA LYS A 554 -8.91 -17.28 -5.19
C LYS A 554 -7.56 -17.25 -4.48
N LYS A 555 -6.49 -17.27 -5.28
CA LYS A 555 -5.09 -17.31 -4.80
C LYS A 555 -4.42 -15.93 -4.83
N CYS A 556 -5.19 -14.88 -4.61
CA CYS A 556 -4.74 -13.50 -4.67
C CYS A 556 -5.38 -12.65 -3.58
N PRO A 557 -4.86 -11.44 -3.33
CA PRO A 557 -5.57 -10.41 -2.57
C PRO A 557 -6.95 -10.11 -3.14
N LEU A 558 -7.88 -9.70 -2.29
CA LEU A 558 -9.25 -9.40 -2.69
C LEU A 558 -9.31 -8.16 -3.59
N HIS A 559 -9.84 -8.29 -4.78
CA HIS A 559 -10.14 -7.13 -5.60
C HIS A 559 -11.57 -6.64 -5.33
N LEU A 560 -11.73 -5.79 -4.32
CA LEU A 560 -13.04 -5.30 -3.87
C LEU A 560 -13.88 -4.71 -5.01
N GLY A 561 -13.26 -3.98 -5.94
CA GLY A 561 -13.94 -3.43 -7.11
C GLY A 561 -14.61 -4.49 -7.99
N ASN A 562 -14.00 -5.68 -8.12
CA ASN A 562 -14.59 -6.80 -8.86
C ASN A 562 -15.75 -7.45 -8.11
N VAL A 563 -15.69 -7.47 -6.77
CA VAL A 563 -16.82 -7.89 -5.92
C VAL A 563 -17.99 -6.94 -6.11
N LEU A 564 -17.78 -5.64 -5.91
CA LEU A 564 -18.82 -4.62 -5.98
C LEU A 564 -19.52 -4.57 -7.34
N LYS A 565 -18.78 -4.75 -8.46
CA LYS A 565 -19.39 -4.79 -9.82
C LYS A 565 -20.43 -5.91 -9.99
N ARG A 566 -20.29 -7.04 -9.27
CA ARG A 566 -21.17 -8.20 -9.37
C ARG A 566 -22.35 -8.17 -8.42
N LEU A 567 -22.38 -7.21 -7.49
CA LEU A 567 -23.47 -7.08 -6.52
C LEU A 567 -24.68 -6.36 -7.11
N PRO A 568 -25.91 -6.68 -6.64
CA PRO A 568 -27.08 -5.89 -6.88
C PRO A 568 -26.88 -4.42 -6.47
N LYS A 569 -27.55 -3.51 -7.16
CA LYS A 569 -27.39 -2.05 -6.99
C LYS A 569 -27.47 -1.60 -5.53
N ALA A 570 -28.47 -2.04 -4.79
CA ALA A 570 -28.67 -1.64 -3.39
C ALA A 570 -27.52 -2.07 -2.47
N GLU A 571 -27.00 -3.30 -2.63
CA GLU A 571 -25.87 -3.80 -1.88
C GLU A 571 -24.58 -3.04 -2.24
N ARG A 572 -24.36 -2.77 -3.53
CA ARG A 572 -23.23 -1.98 -4.01
C ARG A 572 -23.24 -0.56 -3.45
N GLU A 573 -24.40 0.11 -3.46
CA GLU A 573 -24.57 1.46 -2.92
C GLU A 573 -24.32 1.52 -1.40
N TYR A 574 -24.69 0.46 -0.66
CA TYR A 574 -24.36 0.35 0.76
C TYR A 574 -22.84 0.44 1.00
N PHE A 575 -22.05 -0.38 0.30
CA PHE A 575 -20.59 -0.37 0.44
C PHE A 575 -19.97 0.94 -0.04
N ILE A 576 -20.46 1.53 -1.14
CA ILE A 576 -20.02 2.83 -1.63
C ILE A 576 -20.24 3.90 -0.56
N ARG A 577 -21.40 3.92 0.08
CA ARG A 577 -21.72 4.87 1.16
C ARG A 577 -20.79 4.67 2.35
N TYR A 578 -20.65 3.45 2.82
CA TYR A 578 -19.82 3.11 3.97
C TYR A 578 -18.36 3.53 3.76
N LEU A 579 -17.77 3.19 2.62
CA LEU A 579 -16.36 3.44 2.33
C LEU A 579 -16.05 4.90 1.99
N PHE A 580 -16.88 5.53 1.17
CA PHE A 580 -16.51 6.79 0.52
C PHE A 580 -17.27 8.00 1.03
N VAL A 581 -18.44 7.83 1.65
CA VAL A 581 -19.19 8.90 2.29
C VAL A 581 -18.93 8.95 3.79
N GLU A 582 -19.09 7.81 4.47
CA GLU A 582 -18.83 7.69 5.90
C GLU A 582 -17.34 7.58 6.20
N ARG A 583 -16.51 7.38 5.17
CA ARG A 583 -15.04 7.25 5.24
C ARG A 583 -14.57 6.18 6.24
N LYS A 584 -15.34 5.10 6.35
CA LYS A 584 -15.01 3.97 7.19
C LYS A 584 -14.24 2.92 6.40
N SER A 585 -13.14 2.45 6.93
CA SER A 585 -12.42 1.28 6.42
C SER A 585 -12.90 0.03 7.14
N PHE A 586 -12.90 -1.11 6.45
CA PHE A 586 -13.17 -2.40 7.07
C PHE A 586 -12.11 -3.46 6.77
N GLY A 587 -10.91 -3.07 6.29
CA GLY A 587 -9.80 -4.01 6.11
C GLY A 587 -10.23 -5.29 5.38
N HIS A 588 -10.87 -5.16 4.23
CA HIS A 588 -11.52 -6.26 3.51
C HIS A 588 -10.58 -7.41 3.14
N ASP A 589 -9.32 -7.12 2.87
CA ASP A 589 -8.31 -8.14 2.60
C ASP A 589 -7.96 -8.93 3.86
N ILE A 590 -7.88 -8.26 5.01
CA ILE A 590 -7.63 -8.94 6.30
C ILE A 590 -8.77 -9.90 6.59
N ILE A 591 -10.03 -9.46 6.42
CA ILE A 591 -11.20 -10.34 6.58
C ILE A 591 -11.09 -11.54 5.64
N TYR A 592 -10.80 -11.29 4.35
CA TYR A 592 -10.70 -12.33 3.35
C TYR A 592 -9.58 -13.35 3.66
N PHE A 593 -8.42 -12.88 4.11
CA PHE A 593 -7.28 -13.74 4.42
C PHE A 593 -7.46 -14.56 5.70
N LEU A 594 -8.32 -14.14 6.62
CA LEU A 594 -8.66 -14.90 7.81
C LEU A 594 -9.50 -16.14 7.53
N PHE A 595 -10.12 -16.29 6.35
CA PHE A 595 -10.90 -17.48 5.99
C PHE A 595 -10.02 -18.62 5.49
N ASP A 596 -9.79 -19.62 6.35
CA ASP A 596 -8.89 -20.76 6.13
C ASP A 596 -9.60 -22.10 5.90
N GLY A 597 -10.93 -22.13 5.87
CA GLY A 597 -11.72 -23.34 5.75
C GLY A 597 -11.79 -24.21 7.02
N LYS A 598 -11.41 -23.67 8.18
CA LYS A 598 -11.42 -24.38 9.48
C LYS A 598 -12.19 -23.64 10.54
N ARG A 599 -12.10 -22.31 10.54
CA ARG A 599 -12.72 -21.44 11.55
C ARG A 599 -14.13 -21.07 11.15
N LYS A 600 -14.99 -20.95 12.15
CA LYS A 600 -16.33 -20.39 11.98
C LYS A 600 -16.25 -18.91 11.65
N VAL A 601 -17.24 -18.37 10.94
CA VAL A 601 -17.38 -16.93 10.68
C VAL A 601 -17.36 -16.13 11.99
N THR A 602 -17.97 -16.64 13.06
CA THR A 602 -17.91 -16.06 14.41
C THR A 602 -16.46 -15.87 14.89
N ASP A 603 -15.60 -16.89 14.74
CA ASP A 603 -14.20 -16.84 15.18
C ASP A 603 -13.38 -15.86 14.34
N VAL A 604 -13.66 -15.81 13.03
CA VAL A 604 -13.04 -14.84 12.11
C VAL A 604 -13.41 -13.41 12.49
N PHE A 605 -14.69 -13.17 12.81
CA PHE A 605 -15.11 -11.84 13.27
C PHE A 605 -14.43 -11.44 14.58
N GLU A 606 -14.30 -12.37 15.54
CA GLU A 606 -13.65 -12.09 16.84
C GLU A 606 -12.19 -11.65 16.63
N GLU A 607 -11.44 -12.36 15.79
CA GLU A 607 -10.04 -12.01 15.46
C GLU A 607 -9.93 -10.71 14.69
N TYR A 608 -10.80 -10.49 13.71
CA TYR A 608 -10.90 -9.24 12.97
C TYR A 608 -11.26 -8.05 13.88
N TYR A 609 -12.22 -8.21 14.80
CA TYR A 609 -12.61 -7.18 15.76
C TYR A 609 -11.48 -6.86 16.75
N ALA A 610 -10.70 -7.87 17.14
CA ALA A 610 -9.49 -7.64 17.92
C ALA A 610 -8.44 -6.83 17.14
N HIS A 611 -8.40 -6.93 15.81
CA HIS A 611 -7.51 -6.13 14.97
C HIS A 611 -8.06 -4.70 14.75
N TYR A 612 -9.34 -4.58 14.38
CA TYR A 612 -10.06 -3.33 14.12
C TYR A 612 -11.17 -3.11 15.16
N LYS A 613 -10.93 -2.25 16.16
CA LYS A 613 -11.90 -1.92 17.22
C LYS A 613 -13.23 -1.39 16.69
N ASP A 614 -13.18 -0.63 15.59
CA ASP A 614 -14.37 -0.02 14.99
C ASP A 614 -15.12 -0.95 14.03
N ALA A 615 -14.73 -2.25 13.98
CA ALA A 615 -15.41 -3.25 13.18
C ALA A 615 -16.93 -3.24 13.46
N ASP A 616 -17.71 -3.21 12.37
CA ASP A 616 -19.16 -3.23 12.43
C ASP A 616 -19.70 -4.62 12.04
N PRO A 617 -20.44 -5.32 12.95
CA PRO A 617 -20.96 -6.66 12.68
C PRO A 617 -21.85 -6.76 11.43
N ASP A 618 -22.69 -5.76 11.19
CA ASP A 618 -23.59 -5.75 10.02
C ASP A 618 -22.79 -5.62 8.71
N THR A 619 -21.86 -4.67 8.66
CA THR A 619 -20.97 -4.50 7.48
C THR A 619 -20.10 -5.73 7.24
N PHE A 620 -19.56 -6.34 8.30
CA PHE A 620 -18.79 -7.58 8.20
C PHE A 620 -19.64 -8.72 7.62
N THR A 621 -20.84 -8.96 8.16
CA THR A 621 -21.76 -10.00 7.68
C THR A 621 -22.15 -9.77 6.22
N ARG A 622 -22.49 -8.54 5.85
CA ARG A 622 -22.80 -8.17 4.45
C ARG A 622 -21.62 -8.42 3.51
N LEU A 623 -20.39 -8.12 3.96
CA LEU A 623 -19.20 -8.40 3.14
C LEU A 623 -19.01 -9.90 2.96
N VAL A 624 -19.13 -10.69 4.03
CA VAL A 624 -19.02 -12.16 3.96
C VAL A 624 -20.03 -12.73 2.98
N ASP A 625 -21.29 -12.33 3.07
CA ASP A 625 -22.35 -12.78 2.16
C ASP A 625 -22.10 -12.32 0.72
N ALA A 626 -21.59 -11.10 0.52
CA ALA A 626 -21.18 -10.61 -0.79
C ALA A 626 -20.03 -11.44 -1.39
N LEU A 627 -19.04 -11.83 -0.58
CA LEU A 627 -17.93 -12.68 -1.00
C LEU A 627 -18.39 -14.09 -1.38
N VAL A 628 -19.33 -14.67 -0.63
CA VAL A 628 -19.94 -15.97 -0.98
C VAL A 628 -20.73 -15.84 -2.28
N LYS A 629 -21.61 -14.83 -2.39
CA LYS A 629 -22.45 -14.59 -3.58
C LYS A 629 -21.64 -14.36 -4.85
N THR A 630 -20.49 -13.73 -4.75
CA THR A 630 -19.61 -13.43 -5.89
C THR A 630 -18.54 -14.47 -6.14
N GLY A 631 -18.53 -15.55 -5.36
CA GLY A 631 -17.65 -16.71 -5.53
C GLY A 631 -16.20 -16.48 -5.09
N TRP A 632 -15.94 -15.54 -4.17
CA TRP A 632 -14.65 -15.38 -3.52
C TRP A 632 -14.50 -16.29 -2.29
N LEU A 633 -15.61 -16.56 -1.61
CA LEU A 633 -15.69 -17.55 -0.55
C LEU A 633 -16.64 -18.68 -0.95
N LYS A 634 -16.40 -19.87 -0.43
CA LYS A 634 -17.33 -21.01 -0.52
C LYS A 634 -17.45 -21.68 0.84
N GLU A 635 -18.63 -22.22 1.13
CA GLU A 635 -18.87 -23.04 2.32
C GLU A 635 -18.14 -24.38 2.17
N GLN A 636 -17.54 -24.82 3.26
CA GLN A 636 -16.90 -26.11 3.32
C GLN A 636 -17.96 -27.13 3.74
N SER A 637 -18.22 -28.09 2.87
CA SER A 637 -19.15 -29.21 3.09
C SER A 637 -18.62 -30.16 4.17
#